data_4dfc8265917add955e7a7e7d7cee0253
#
_entry.id   4dfc8265917add955e7a7e7d7cee0253
#
_cell.length_a   1.000
_cell.length_b   1.000
_cell.length_c   1.000
_cell.angle_alpha   90.00
_cell.angle_beta   90.00
_cell.angle_gamma   90.00
#
_symmetry.space_group_name_H-M   'P 1'
#
loop_
_entity.id
_entity.type
_entity.pdbx_description
1 polymer ?
#
loop_
_entity_poly.entity_id
_entity_poly.type
_entity_poly.pdbx_seq_one_letter_code
_entity_poly.pdbx_strand_id
1 'polypeptide(L)'
;MNNLDLLWDDFKEHFAFNKDEYIKIADFCNRNCKEMRDIILQTADELTENTFLFRLPWDMAATNEPVSFGGKIKWNYSFNEDEEFIFQLNRHRYFICLGQAFWIKQDDIYVITFLNQMLDWINENIDIENTDSKVWRTLETGLRADYWVRAMSFFTSHPLITDEIKEKFFLALSVHANHLATNPKEGFSIKSNWGVMEYAGLYVLSQVLKNDEYKKKAIYFLKMSLHTQIHDDGMQWEASPMYHNEVLDAYFEVLRVAKLYNDEVFSEDEKNIIKNMAFATLYHTYPNHHQILTGDSDDTDVRDLLSRGALLFKDSLLKFAGYKELDFESAWLFGTEGIVFYEKLESKRLSGGLVACHESGEAIWRDSYNESSDFIYFRNSSLGGGHGHQDKLHMELWFEGEEILRDSGRFTYKDVEERYRLKGSQAHNVPIINNSEYVECKDSWIYKSLPPSMGNTFVFKKNRLLFEGFHCGYMNIGVLLRRRVVAPTSDIIIISDEIIGNKENDLSQHFAFGKNISLKKENNVITGQGERCEFSVMCFDEKGELLPEITNSLLSRHYNQIEETFALKVNTTGSYFLTTVIVKNRENKKIEIVKEDVYNFAYNVMLSKDTAQGYVITRNKEKYSVVLIKNDVGNHSDLNGIRGVYGLGQTMVAELHKNPEYMTVLKW
;
A
#
# COMPACT_ATOMS: atom_id res chain seq x y z
N MET A 1 -10.59 -49.26 -2.17
CA MET A 1 -10.08 -48.04 -1.52
C MET A 1 -11.21 -47.38 -0.79
N ASN A 2 -11.04 -46.99 0.45
CA ASN A 2 -12.00 -46.18 1.18
C ASN A 2 -12.01 -44.79 0.57
N ASN A 3 -13.09 -44.03 0.67
CA ASN A 3 -13.17 -42.64 0.16
C ASN A 3 -12.08 -41.74 0.75
N LEU A 4 -11.70 -41.98 2.00
CA LEU A 4 -10.61 -41.28 2.69
C LEU A 4 -9.25 -41.46 2.00
N ASP A 5 -8.92 -42.69 1.63
CA ASP A 5 -7.64 -42.97 0.94
C ASP A 5 -7.53 -42.25 -0.41
N LEU A 6 -8.62 -42.20 -1.17
CA LEU A 6 -8.68 -41.48 -2.45
C LEU A 6 -8.47 -39.97 -2.27
N LEU A 7 -9.12 -39.36 -1.29
CA LEU A 7 -8.93 -37.94 -1.00
C LEU A 7 -7.51 -37.65 -0.51
N TRP A 8 -6.94 -38.54 0.33
CA TRP A 8 -5.60 -38.35 0.85
C TRP A 8 -4.53 -38.49 -0.23
N ASP A 9 -4.66 -39.47 -1.11
CA ASP A 9 -3.71 -39.67 -2.21
C ASP A 9 -3.74 -38.49 -3.19
N ASP A 10 -4.93 -37.99 -3.52
CA ASP A 10 -5.08 -36.80 -4.36
C ASP A 10 -4.51 -35.55 -3.69
N PHE A 11 -4.76 -35.36 -2.39
CA PHE A 11 -4.18 -34.27 -1.61
C PHE A 11 -2.64 -34.29 -1.66
N LYS A 12 -2.04 -35.46 -1.45
CA LYS A 12 -0.59 -35.66 -1.53
C LYS A 12 -0.05 -35.35 -2.91
N GLU A 13 -0.72 -35.83 -3.96
CA GLU A 13 -0.29 -35.64 -5.34
C GLU A 13 -0.19 -34.15 -5.72
N HIS A 14 -1.15 -33.32 -5.26
CA HIS A 14 -1.26 -31.94 -5.69
C HIS A 14 -0.59 -30.93 -4.75
N PHE A 15 -0.58 -31.18 -3.44
CA PHE A 15 -0.10 -30.20 -2.47
C PHE A 15 1.24 -30.52 -1.82
N ALA A 16 1.65 -31.80 -1.78
CA ALA A 16 2.88 -32.19 -1.12
C ALA A 16 4.03 -32.42 -2.09
N PHE A 17 5.23 -32.02 -1.69
CA PHE A 17 6.46 -32.43 -2.35
C PHE A 17 6.96 -33.77 -1.79
N ASN A 18 7.79 -34.49 -2.57
CA ASN A 18 8.47 -35.64 -2.03
C ASN A 18 9.60 -35.22 -1.07
N LYS A 19 10.11 -36.17 -0.27
CA LYS A 19 11.13 -35.92 0.74
C LYS A 19 12.39 -35.25 0.20
N ASP A 20 12.89 -35.72 -0.95
CA ASP A 20 14.14 -35.19 -1.52
C ASP A 20 13.97 -33.74 -2.00
N GLU A 21 12.78 -33.42 -2.45
CA GLU A 21 12.44 -32.07 -2.88
C GLU A 21 12.33 -31.11 -1.70
N TYR A 22 11.64 -31.48 -0.63
CA TYR A 22 11.60 -30.69 0.61
C TYR A 22 13.00 -30.41 1.17
N ILE A 23 13.91 -31.41 1.15
CA ILE A 23 15.29 -31.23 1.60
C ILE A 23 16.01 -30.20 0.72
N LYS A 24 15.83 -30.24 -0.60
CA LYS A 24 16.44 -29.25 -1.52
C LYS A 24 15.90 -27.86 -1.31
N ILE A 25 14.60 -27.72 -1.05
CA ILE A 25 13.98 -26.42 -0.74
C ILE A 25 14.56 -25.88 0.59
N ALA A 26 14.64 -26.72 1.63
CA ALA A 26 15.22 -26.34 2.92
C ALA A 26 16.69 -25.90 2.77
N ASP A 27 17.48 -26.62 1.97
CA ASP A 27 18.88 -26.28 1.67
C ASP A 27 18.99 -24.94 0.91
N PHE A 28 18.10 -24.70 -0.03
CA PHE A 28 18.04 -23.41 -0.74
C PHE A 28 17.74 -22.26 0.24
N CYS A 29 16.71 -22.41 1.07
CA CYS A 29 16.31 -21.40 2.07
C CYS A 29 17.41 -21.18 3.10
N ASN A 30 18.09 -22.21 3.56
CA ASN A 30 19.22 -22.11 4.49
C ASN A 30 20.40 -21.28 3.93
N ARG A 31 20.61 -21.33 2.62
CA ARG A 31 21.69 -20.59 1.95
C ARG A 31 21.31 -19.16 1.59
N ASN A 32 20.10 -18.97 1.06
CA ASN A 32 19.71 -17.74 0.36
C ASN A 32 18.74 -16.85 1.13
N CYS A 33 17.97 -17.40 2.10
CA CYS A 33 16.91 -16.69 2.79
C CYS A 33 17.11 -16.69 4.33
N LYS A 34 18.34 -16.40 4.79
CA LYS A 34 18.74 -16.58 6.19
C LYS A 34 17.89 -15.80 7.18
N GLU A 35 17.62 -14.55 6.89
CA GLU A 35 16.84 -13.67 7.77
C GLU A 35 15.42 -14.22 8.00
N MET A 36 14.69 -14.50 6.91
CA MET A 36 13.36 -15.06 7.00
C MET A 36 13.36 -16.46 7.64
N ARG A 37 14.34 -17.32 7.27
CA ARG A 37 14.52 -18.63 7.93
C ARG A 37 14.61 -18.47 9.46
N ASP A 38 15.40 -17.52 9.96
CA ASP A 38 15.63 -17.36 11.39
C ASP A 38 14.33 -16.86 12.08
N ILE A 39 13.55 -15.97 11.45
CA ILE A 39 12.24 -15.55 11.93
C ILE A 39 11.27 -16.73 11.99
N ILE A 40 11.23 -17.56 10.95
CA ILE A 40 10.35 -18.74 10.88
C ILE A 40 10.72 -19.76 11.97
N LEU A 41 12.01 -20.04 12.16
CA LEU A 41 12.46 -20.97 13.19
C LEU A 41 12.14 -20.44 14.59
N GLN A 42 12.38 -19.17 14.86
CA GLN A 42 12.03 -18.56 16.13
C GLN A 42 10.51 -18.63 16.38
N THR A 43 9.69 -18.32 15.38
CA THR A 43 8.23 -18.43 15.49
C THR A 43 7.81 -19.87 15.76
N ALA A 44 8.39 -20.85 15.07
CA ALA A 44 8.08 -22.26 15.29
C ALA A 44 8.50 -22.74 16.70
N ASP A 45 9.68 -22.31 17.19
CA ASP A 45 10.14 -22.63 18.54
C ASP A 45 9.22 -22.05 19.62
N GLU A 46 8.77 -20.80 19.47
CA GLU A 46 7.81 -20.16 20.37
C GLU A 46 6.45 -20.91 20.39
N LEU A 47 5.99 -21.40 19.25
CA LEU A 47 4.75 -22.18 19.15
C LEU A 47 4.83 -23.51 19.90
N THR A 48 6.01 -24.13 20.05
CA THR A 48 6.17 -25.34 20.83
C THR A 48 5.83 -25.15 22.31
N GLU A 49 5.94 -23.91 22.80
CA GLU A 49 5.58 -23.47 24.15
C GLU A 49 4.21 -22.78 24.23
N ASN A 50 3.37 -22.91 23.19
CA ASN A 50 2.10 -22.18 23.03
C ASN A 50 2.25 -20.67 23.22
N THR A 51 3.35 -20.10 22.72
CA THR A 51 3.63 -18.66 22.72
C THR A 51 3.42 -18.11 21.31
N PHE A 52 2.64 -17.04 21.22
CA PHE A 52 2.22 -16.43 19.95
C PHE A 52 2.72 -15.00 19.86
N LEU A 53 3.44 -14.70 18.80
CA LEU A 53 3.85 -13.36 18.40
C LEU A 53 3.69 -13.23 16.88
N PHE A 54 2.71 -12.43 16.44
CA PHE A 54 2.41 -12.22 15.04
C PHE A 54 3.35 -11.16 14.45
N ARG A 55 4.38 -11.59 13.72
CA ARG A 55 5.47 -10.74 13.19
C ARG A 55 5.88 -11.08 11.76
N LEU A 56 5.18 -12.01 11.13
CA LEU A 56 5.51 -12.37 9.75
C LEU A 56 5.10 -11.22 8.81
N PRO A 57 5.80 -11.02 7.68
CA PRO A 57 5.29 -10.19 6.61
C PRO A 57 3.85 -10.59 6.28
N TRP A 58 2.97 -9.64 6.05
CA TRP A 58 1.53 -9.88 5.80
C TRP A 58 0.72 -10.41 7.00
N ASP A 59 1.25 -10.39 8.22
CA ASP A 59 0.40 -10.46 9.41
C ASP A 59 -0.31 -9.11 9.55
N MET A 60 -1.57 -9.02 9.09
CA MET A 60 -2.33 -7.76 8.93
C MET A 60 -2.51 -6.96 10.23
N ALA A 61 -2.40 -7.60 11.38
CA ALA A 61 -2.44 -6.99 12.71
C ALA A 61 -1.34 -7.61 13.58
N ALA A 62 -0.09 -7.22 13.28
CA ALA A 62 1.08 -7.70 14.00
C ALA A 62 0.99 -7.39 15.50
N THR A 63 1.55 -8.27 16.32
CA THR A 63 1.70 -8.03 17.77
C THR A 63 3.15 -7.66 18.09
N ASN A 64 3.32 -6.84 19.14
CA ASN A 64 4.65 -6.37 19.55
C ASN A 64 5.15 -7.07 20.81
N GLU A 65 4.25 -7.81 21.48
CA GLU A 65 4.52 -8.55 22.71
C GLU A 65 4.05 -9.99 22.56
N PRO A 66 4.83 -10.99 23.00
CA PRO A 66 4.43 -12.38 22.94
C PRO A 66 3.31 -12.68 23.97
N VAL A 67 2.34 -13.47 23.54
CA VAL A 67 1.29 -14.01 24.42
C VAL A 67 1.51 -15.50 24.61
N SER A 68 1.81 -15.92 25.85
CA SER A 68 2.00 -17.34 26.19
C SER A 68 0.82 -17.87 26.98
N PHE A 69 0.26 -18.99 26.52
CA PHE A 69 -0.81 -19.70 27.21
C PHE A 69 -0.29 -20.77 28.19
N GLY A 70 1.00 -21.15 28.07
CA GLY A 70 1.59 -22.23 28.85
C GLY A 70 0.96 -23.61 28.56
N GLY A 71 -0.25 -23.84 29.05
CA GLY A 71 -1.00 -25.08 28.83
C GLY A 71 -2.03 -24.95 27.68
N LYS A 72 -3.33 -24.90 28.03
CA LYS A 72 -4.44 -24.85 27.08
C LYS A 72 -4.55 -23.48 26.40
N ILE A 73 -4.62 -23.47 25.06
CA ILE A 73 -4.82 -22.25 24.28
C ILE A 73 -6.27 -21.76 24.46
N LYS A 74 -6.43 -20.44 24.61
CA LYS A 74 -7.74 -19.78 24.66
C LYS A 74 -8.00 -19.13 23.28
N TRP A 75 -8.67 -19.84 22.41
CA TRP A 75 -8.89 -19.43 21.00
C TRP A 75 -9.71 -18.14 20.82
N ASN A 76 -10.44 -17.69 21.83
CA ASN A 76 -11.18 -16.43 21.85
C ASN A 76 -10.53 -15.35 22.74
N TYR A 77 -9.22 -15.47 23.02
CA TYR A 77 -8.49 -14.52 23.85
C TYR A 77 -8.24 -13.21 23.14
N SER A 78 -8.66 -12.10 23.72
CA SER A 78 -8.35 -10.75 23.29
C SER A 78 -7.15 -10.20 24.05
N PHE A 79 -6.12 -9.76 23.34
CA PHE A 79 -4.91 -9.19 23.95
C PHE A 79 -5.03 -7.66 23.99
N ASN A 80 -4.86 -7.06 25.17
CA ASN A 80 -4.96 -5.60 25.38
C ASN A 80 -6.28 -4.98 24.84
N GLU A 81 -7.39 -5.70 24.97
CA GLU A 81 -8.71 -5.29 24.46
C GLU A 81 -8.76 -5.11 22.94
N ASP A 82 -7.80 -5.71 22.22
CA ASP A 82 -7.74 -5.71 20.75
C ASP A 82 -8.29 -7.04 20.21
N GLU A 83 -9.41 -6.97 19.50
CA GLU A 83 -10.06 -8.14 18.91
C GLU A 83 -9.25 -8.72 17.74
N GLU A 84 -8.37 -7.93 17.11
CA GLU A 84 -7.53 -8.40 16.01
C GLU A 84 -6.60 -9.54 16.44
N PHE A 85 -6.24 -9.62 17.75
CA PHE A 85 -5.50 -10.76 18.25
C PHE A 85 -6.29 -12.08 18.13
N ILE A 86 -7.62 -12.06 18.40
CA ILE A 86 -8.48 -13.23 18.21
C ILE A 86 -8.45 -13.67 16.76
N PHE A 87 -8.55 -12.71 15.86
CA PHE A 87 -8.58 -12.97 14.41
C PHE A 87 -7.25 -13.54 13.91
N GLN A 88 -6.12 -12.94 14.28
CA GLN A 88 -4.79 -13.46 13.95
C GLN A 88 -4.56 -14.86 14.51
N LEU A 89 -4.94 -15.10 15.78
CA LEU A 89 -4.81 -16.41 16.41
C LEU A 89 -5.58 -17.50 15.65
N ASN A 90 -6.77 -17.16 15.06
CA ASN A 90 -7.63 -18.09 14.35
C ASN A 90 -7.41 -18.16 12.83
N ARG A 91 -6.50 -17.37 12.27
CA ARG A 91 -6.03 -17.54 10.87
C ARG A 91 -5.14 -18.77 10.72
N HIS A 92 -4.37 -19.11 11.73
CA HIS A 92 -3.42 -20.23 11.77
C HIS A 92 -2.30 -20.17 10.72
N ARG A 93 -1.94 -18.98 10.22
CA ARG A 93 -0.83 -18.82 9.29
C ARG A 93 0.48 -19.40 9.84
N TYR A 94 0.68 -19.25 11.13
CA TYR A 94 1.85 -19.75 11.86
C TYR A 94 2.01 -21.30 11.81
N PHE A 95 0.97 -22.07 11.46
CA PHE A 95 1.12 -23.52 11.24
C PHE A 95 2.06 -23.86 10.09
N ILE A 96 2.14 -22.99 9.09
CA ILE A 96 3.09 -23.12 7.98
C ILE A 96 4.52 -23.09 8.50
N CYS A 97 4.82 -22.22 9.49
CA CYS A 97 6.14 -22.15 10.11
C CYS A 97 6.58 -23.46 10.73
N LEU A 98 5.64 -24.21 11.36
CA LEU A 98 5.94 -25.54 11.93
C LEU A 98 6.35 -26.53 10.84
N GLY A 99 5.68 -26.52 9.67
CA GLY A 99 6.03 -27.37 8.55
C GLY A 99 7.39 -27.03 7.95
N GLN A 100 7.66 -25.75 7.77
CA GLN A 100 8.94 -25.26 7.26
C GLN A 100 10.09 -25.56 8.25
N ALA A 101 9.88 -25.34 9.56
CA ALA A 101 10.84 -25.64 10.61
C ALA A 101 11.14 -27.16 10.70
N PHE A 102 10.13 -28.02 10.57
CA PHE A 102 10.32 -29.47 10.50
C PHE A 102 11.31 -29.88 9.38
N TRP A 103 11.13 -29.35 8.19
CA TRP A 103 12.01 -29.71 7.07
C TRP A 103 13.41 -29.09 7.21
N ILE A 104 13.56 -27.93 7.86
CA ILE A 104 14.86 -27.29 8.10
C ILE A 104 15.63 -27.98 9.22
N LYS A 105 14.96 -28.37 10.32
CA LYS A 105 15.60 -28.92 11.51
C LYS A 105 15.53 -30.45 11.60
N GLN A 106 14.59 -31.09 10.91
CA GLN A 106 14.27 -32.52 11.00
C GLN A 106 13.94 -32.95 12.46
N ASP A 107 13.15 -32.13 13.15
CA ASP A 107 12.73 -32.37 14.54
C ASP A 107 11.22 -32.60 14.62
N ASP A 108 10.80 -33.74 15.15
CA ASP A 108 9.40 -34.13 15.27
C ASP A 108 8.59 -33.27 16.22
N ILE A 109 9.23 -32.44 17.05
CA ILE A 109 8.53 -31.52 17.95
C ILE A 109 7.57 -30.59 17.18
N TYR A 110 7.94 -30.14 15.98
CA TYR A 110 7.12 -29.27 15.18
C TYR A 110 5.88 -29.98 14.62
N VAL A 111 6.00 -31.26 14.24
CA VAL A 111 4.86 -32.07 13.82
C VAL A 111 3.92 -32.30 14.99
N ILE A 112 4.47 -32.66 16.17
CA ILE A 112 3.70 -32.87 17.40
C ILE A 112 2.96 -31.59 17.79
N THR A 113 3.62 -30.44 17.74
CA THR A 113 3.00 -29.13 18.04
C THR A 113 1.87 -28.83 17.07
N PHE A 114 2.10 -28.99 15.76
CA PHE A 114 1.05 -28.79 14.74
C PHE A 114 -0.18 -29.65 15.04
N LEU A 115 0.01 -30.95 15.26
CA LEU A 115 -1.09 -31.87 15.52
C LEU A 115 -1.82 -31.54 16.81
N ASN A 116 -1.10 -31.23 17.88
CA ASN A 116 -1.71 -30.87 19.16
C ASN A 116 -2.57 -29.60 19.04
N GLN A 117 -2.04 -28.53 18.43
CA GLN A 117 -2.77 -27.29 18.30
C GLN A 117 -3.95 -27.41 17.32
N MET A 118 -3.78 -28.11 16.20
CA MET A 118 -4.88 -28.37 15.25
C MET A 118 -6.01 -29.18 15.90
N LEU A 119 -5.67 -30.26 16.61
CA LEU A 119 -6.66 -31.11 17.28
C LEU A 119 -7.32 -30.40 18.45
N ASP A 120 -6.58 -29.61 19.24
CA ASP A 120 -7.13 -28.77 20.29
C ASP A 120 -8.16 -27.80 19.74
N TRP A 121 -7.81 -27.11 18.63
CA TRP A 121 -8.73 -26.19 17.96
C TRP A 121 -10.00 -26.92 17.44
N ILE A 122 -9.84 -28.09 16.81
CA ILE A 122 -10.99 -28.89 16.32
C ILE A 122 -11.89 -29.28 17.50
N ASN A 123 -11.32 -29.80 18.58
CA ASN A 123 -12.09 -30.26 19.73
C ASN A 123 -12.87 -29.13 20.43
N GLU A 124 -12.31 -27.92 20.45
CA GLU A 124 -12.93 -26.77 21.11
C GLU A 124 -13.91 -26.00 20.23
N ASN A 125 -13.70 -25.99 18.90
CA ASN A 125 -14.34 -25.00 18.02
C ASN A 125 -15.12 -25.59 16.83
N ILE A 126 -15.07 -26.89 16.55
CA ILE A 126 -15.72 -27.47 15.38
C ILE A 126 -17.25 -27.37 15.44
N ASP A 127 -17.83 -27.29 16.62
CA ASP A 127 -19.26 -27.04 16.82
C ASP A 127 -19.53 -25.53 16.76
N ILE A 128 -19.83 -25.05 15.57
CA ILE A 128 -20.03 -23.62 15.27
C ILE A 128 -21.13 -22.99 16.12
N GLU A 129 -22.21 -23.73 16.39
CA GLU A 129 -23.37 -23.21 17.13
C GLU A 129 -23.03 -22.90 18.60
N ASN A 130 -22.07 -23.64 19.18
CA ASN A 130 -21.64 -23.48 20.56
C ASN A 130 -20.28 -22.78 20.69
N THR A 131 -19.72 -22.24 19.60
CA THR A 131 -18.43 -21.55 19.59
C THR A 131 -18.60 -20.03 19.50
N ASP A 132 -17.67 -19.25 20.07
CA ASP A 132 -17.63 -17.80 19.89
C ASP A 132 -17.58 -17.45 18.40
N SER A 133 -18.54 -16.63 17.96
CA SER A 133 -18.68 -16.24 16.53
C SER A 133 -17.43 -15.55 15.98
N LYS A 134 -16.57 -14.94 16.80
CA LYS A 134 -15.30 -14.33 16.41
C LYS A 134 -14.28 -15.35 15.91
N VAL A 135 -14.32 -16.59 16.43
CA VAL A 135 -13.46 -17.70 15.98
C VAL A 135 -13.86 -18.18 14.58
N TRP A 136 -15.13 -18.01 14.21
CA TRP A 136 -15.71 -18.43 12.93
C TRP A 136 -16.07 -17.26 12.01
N ARG A 137 -15.44 -16.08 12.18
CA ARG A 137 -15.58 -14.98 11.23
C ARG A 137 -15.18 -15.49 9.82
N THR A 138 -15.99 -15.20 8.81
CA THR A 138 -15.84 -15.81 7.47
C THR A 138 -14.50 -15.50 6.80
N LEU A 139 -13.95 -14.29 7.01
CA LEU A 139 -12.61 -13.91 6.54
C LEU A 139 -11.54 -14.87 7.08
N GLU A 140 -11.48 -15.06 8.40
CA GLU A 140 -10.49 -15.96 9.03
C GLU A 140 -10.70 -17.41 8.62
N THR A 141 -11.94 -17.79 8.40
CA THR A 141 -12.25 -19.15 7.92
C THR A 141 -11.69 -19.37 6.51
N GLY A 142 -11.78 -18.36 5.62
CA GLY A 142 -11.18 -18.43 4.28
C GLY A 142 -9.68 -18.55 4.30
N LEU A 143 -9.00 -17.71 5.08
CA LEU A 143 -7.54 -17.75 5.25
C LEU A 143 -7.07 -19.04 5.92
N ARG A 144 -7.74 -19.45 7.01
CA ARG A 144 -7.44 -20.69 7.75
C ARG A 144 -7.54 -21.92 6.85
N ALA A 145 -8.51 -21.95 5.95
CA ALA A 145 -8.72 -23.04 5.00
C ALA A 145 -7.46 -23.30 4.17
N ASP A 146 -6.91 -22.26 3.56
CA ASP A 146 -5.66 -22.34 2.79
C ASP A 146 -4.48 -22.71 3.66
N TYR A 147 -4.29 -22.05 4.78
CA TYR A 147 -3.14 -22.29 5.66
C TYR A 147 -3.12 -23.71 6.24
N TRP A 148 -4.29 -24.31 6.52
CA TRP A 148 -4.34 -25.72 6.96
C TRP A 148 -3.96 -26.68 5.86
N VAL A 149 -4.41 -26.45 4.63
CA VAL A 149 -4.05 -27.25 3.46
C VAL A 149 -2.52 -27.19 3.23
N ARG A 150 -1.95 -25.99 3.26
CA ARG A 150 -0.51 -25.78 3.11
C ARG A 150 0.30 -26.39 4.26
N ALA A 151 -0.12 -26.21 5.50
CA ALA A 151 0.58 -26.75 6.66
C ALA A 151 0.56 -28.28 6.69
N MET A 152 -0.59 -28.91 6.45
CA MET A 152 -0.70 -30.38 6.41
C MET A 152 0.16 -30.99 5.27
N SER A 153 0.35 -30.29 4.16
CA SER A 153 1.14 -30.80 3.03
C SER A 153 2.58 -31.15 3.42
N PHE A 154 3.18 -30.44 4.36
CA PHE A 154 4.53 -30.70 4.85
C PHE A 154 4.67 -32.04 5.60
N PHE A 155 3.58 -32.57 6.14
CA PHE A 155 3.59 -33.71 7.04
C PHE A 155 2.98 -34.99 6.47
N THR A 156 2.53 -34.97 5.21
CA THR A 156 1.74 -36.04 4.58
C THR A 156 2.39 -37.43 4.65
N SER A 157 3.68 -37.52 4.73
CA SER A 157 4.44 -38.78 4.79
C SER A 157 4.94 -39.11 6.20
N HIS A 158 4.59 -38.32 7.22
CA HIS A 158 5.05 -38.52 8.58
C HIS A 158 4.23 -39.61 9.30
N PRO A 159 4.87 -40.51 10.08
CA PRO A 159 4.17 -41.64 10.74
C PRO A 159 3.06 -41.26 11.72
N LEU A 160 3.10 -40.05 12.28
CA LEU A 160 2.06 -39.51 13.18
C LEU A 160 0.78 -39.13 12.43
N ILE A 161 0.77 -39.05 11.10
CA ILE A 161 -0.42 -38.79 10.29
C ILE A 161 -1.19 -40.10 10.11
N THR A 162 -1.91 -40.52 11.13
CA THR A 162 -2.76 -41.70 11.14
C THR A 162 -4.07 -41.47 10.38
N ASP A 163 -4.81 -42.54 10.10
CA ASP A 163 -6.13 -42.42 9.46
C ASP A 163 -7.13 -41.61 10.33
N GLU A 164 -7.05 -41.72 11.65
CA GLU A 164 -7.84 -40.86 12.57
C GLU A 164 -7.53 -39.37 12.38
N ILE A 165 -6.25 -39.02 12.22
CA ILE A 165 -5.84 -37.62 11.95
C ILE A 165 -6.38 -37.14 10.63
N LYS A 166 -6.28 -37.96 9.55
CA LYS A 166 -6.81 -37.65 8.23
C LYS A 166 -8.33 -37.43 8.27
N GLU A 167 -9.07 -38.32 8.97
CA GLU A 167 -10.53 -38.18 9.14
C GLU A 167 -10.89 -36.85 9.83
N LYS A 168 -10.24 -36.49 10.94
CA LYS A 168 -10.49 -35.23 11.64
C LYS A 168 -10.13 -34.03 10.77
N PHE A 169 -9.04 -34.09 10.04
CA PHE A 169 -8.62 -33.03 9.12
C PHE A 169 -9.66 -32.80 8.03
N PHE A 170 -10.06 -33.82 7.27
CA PHE A 170 -11.07 -33.68 6.22
C PHE A 170 -12.46 -33.30 6.75
N LEU A 171 -12.84 -33.79 7.94
CA LEU A 171 -14.06 -33.34 8.60
C LEU A 171 -14.02 -31.84 8.87
N ALA A 172 -12.93 -31.36 9.45
CA ALA A 172 -12.76 -29.93 9.73
C ALA A 172 -12.79 -29.10 8.43
N LEU A 173 -12.07 -29.52 7.37
CA LEU A 173 -12.14 -28.84 6.08
C LEU A 173 -13.56 -28.83 5.49
N SER A 174 -14.31 -29.89 5.67
CA SER A 174 -15.72 -29.96 5.21
C SER A 174 -16.61 -28.97 5.96
N VAL A 175 -16.40 -28.78 7.27
CA VAL A 175 -17.11 -27.78 8.08
C VAL A 175 -16.75 -26.36 7.62
N HIS A 176 -15.44 -26.07 7.40
CA HIS A 176 -14.99 -24.78 6.86
C HIS A 176 -15.63 -24.49 5.50
N ALA A 177 -15.62 -25.47 4.58
CA ALA A 177 -16.19 -25.31 3.25
C ALA A 177 -17.70 -25.02 3.29
N ASN A 178 -18.44 -25.75 4.13
CA ASN A 178 -19.88 -25.50 4.32
C ASN A 178 -20.13 -24.11 4.89
N HIS A 179 -19.35 -23.70 5.90
CA HIS A 179 -19.46 -22.36 6.51
C HIS A 179 -19.22 -21.27 5.47
N LEU A 180 -18.15 -21.36 4.66
CA LEU A 180 -17.85 -20.41 3.58
C LEU A 180 -18.90 -20.44 2.45
N ALA A 181 -19.51 -21.58 2.18
CA ALA A 181 -20.54 -21.67 1.17
C ALA A 181 -21.89 -21.07 1.59
N THR A 182 -22.17 -20.93 2.91
CA THR A 182 -23.51 -20.57 3.41
C THR A 182 -23.59 -19.26 4.18
N ASN A 183 -22.49 -18.79 4.79
CA ASN A 183 -22.54 -17.66 5.71
C ASN A 183 -22.06 -16.30 5.16
N PRO A 184 -21.21 -16.19 4.11
CA PRO A 184 -20.82 -14.90 3.58
C PRO A 184 -22.03 -14.08 3.13
N LYS A 185 -22.02 -12.78 3.44
CA LYS A 185 -23.04 -11.84 2.97
C LYS A 185 -22.70 -11.44 1.54
N GLU A 186 -23.27 -12.10 0.55
CA GLU A 186 -22.89 -11.99 -0.86
C GLU A 186 -22.71 -10.56 -1.37
N GLY A 187 -23.65 -9.65 -1.10
CA GLY A 187 -23.53 -8.25 -1.52
C GLY A 187 -22.39 -7.47 -0.84
N PHE A 188 -21.98 -7.87 0.37
CA PHE A 188 -20.81 -7.34 1.04
C PHE A 188 -19.52 -7.98 0.49
N SER A 189 -19.52 -9.29 0.35
CA SER A 189 -18.37 -10.06 -0.13
C SER A 189 -17.92 -9.63 -1.53
N ILE A 190 -18.84 -9.37 -2.46
CA ILE A 190 -18.48 -8.93 -3.83
C ILE A 190 -17.66 -7.62 -3.82
N LYS A 191 -17.93 -6.69 -2.91
CA LYS A 191 -17.28 -5.37 -2.86
C LYS A 191 -16.17 -5.24 -1.83
N SER A 192 -15.87 -6.28 -1.06
CA SER A 192 -14.89 -6.26 0.04
C SER A 192 -13.74 -7.22 -0.23
N ASN A 193 -12.55 -6.87 0.27
CA ASN A 193 -11.41 -7.79 0.35
C ASN A 193 -11.79 -9.14 0.99
N TRP A 194 -12.70 -9.14 2.00
CA TRP A 194 -13.17 -10.35 2.67
C TRP A 194 -13.69 -11.39 1.68
N GLY A 195 -14.51 -10.98 0.69
CA GLY A 195 -15.08 -11.90 -0.26
C GLY A 195 -14.05 -12.59 -1.13
N VAL A 196 -12.96 -11.90 -1.50
CA VAL A 196 -11.90 -12.52 -2.27
C VAL A 196 -11.20 -13.60 -1.44
N MET A 197 -10.90 -13.35 -0.17
CA MET A 197 -10.27 -14.31 0.73
C MET A 197 -11.20 -15.47 1.10
N GLU A 198 -12.49 -15.18 1.36
CA GLU A 198 -13.54 -16.19 1.62
C GLU A 198 -13.66 -17.19 0.46
N TYR A 199 -13.77 -16.67 -0.75
CA TYR A 199 -13.97 -17.51 -1.93
C TYR A 199 -12.68 -18.11 -2.51
N ALA A 200 -11.50 -17.52 -2.26
CA ALA A 200 -10.23 -18.16 -2.51
C ALA A 200 -10.06 -19.40 -1.61
N GLY A 201 -10.33 -19.27 -0.31
CA GLY A 201 -10.34 -20.40 0.61
C GLY A 201 -11.35 -21.49 0.21
N LEU A 202 -12.59 -21.08 -0.16
CA LEU A 202 -13.60 -22.02 -0.65
C LEU A 202 -13.15 -22.74 -1.94
N TYR A 203 -12.45 -22.06 -2.86
CA TYR A 203 -11.90 -22.65 -4.06
C TYR A 203 -10.85 -23.73 -3.71
N VAL A 204 -9.91 -23.42 -2.83
CA VAL A 204 -8.91 -24.39 -2.34
C VAL A 204 -9.60 -25.62 -1.75
N LEU A 205 -10.53 -25.41 -0.83
CA LEU A 205 -11.28 -26.52 -0.21
C LEU A 205 -12.11 -27.32 -1.21
N SER A 206 -12.67 -26.69 -2.22
CA SER A 206 -13.45 -27.39 -3.24
C SER A 206 -12.61 -28.37 -4.04
N GLN A 207 -11.35 -28.04 -4.30
CA GLN A 207 -10.39 -28.93 -4.97
C GLN A 207 -10.00 -30.10 -4.07
N VAL A 208 -9.66 -29.82 -2.80
CA VAL A 208 -9.27 -30.83 -1.81
C VAL A 208 -10.41 -31.82 -1.51
N LEU A 209 -11.65 -31.33 -1.41
CA LEU A 209 -12.83 -32.11 -1.09
C LEU A 209 -13.55 -32.69 -2.32
N LYS A 210 -13.06 -32.38 -3.53
CA LYS A 210 -13.69 -32.80 -4.80
C LYS A 210 -15.16 -32.37 -4.89
N ASN A 211 -15.47 -31.14 -4.52
CA ASN A 211 -16.83 -30.61 -4.51
C ASN A 211 -17.05 -29.56 -5.62
N ASP A 212 -17.67 -29.99 -6.71
CA ASP A 212 -17.92 -29.14 -7.87
C ASP A 212 -18.93 -28.02 -7.62
N GLU A 213 -19.84 -28.15 -6.65
CA GLU A 213 -20.80 -27.11 -6.31
C GLU A 213 -20.10 -25.95 -5.60
N TYR A 214 -19.27 -26.25 -4.60
CA TYR A 214 -18.44 -25.25 -3.94
C TYR A 214 -17.47 -24.59 -4.91
N LYS A 215 -16.86 -25.36 -5.82
CA LYS A 215 -15.99 -24.84 -6.86
C LYS A 215 -16.69 -23.83 -7.75
N LYS A 216 -17.87 -24.16 -8.28
CA LYS A 216 -18.67 -23.25 -9.12
C LYS A 216 -19.02 -21.96 -8.37
N LYS A 217 -19.43 -22.09 -7.10
CA LYS A 217 -19.76 -20.94 -6.26
C LYS A 217 -18.53 -20.05 -6.07
N ALA A 218 -17.39 -20.61 -5.67
CA ALA A 218 -16.15 -19.87 -5.46
C ALA A 218 -15.71 -19.11 -6.71
N ILE A 219 -15.66 -19.78 -7.87
CA ILE A 219 -15.27 -19.17 -9.15
C ILE A 219 -16.21 -18.01 -9.52
N TYR A 220 -17.51 -18.18 -9.33
CA TYR A 220 -18.49 -17.11 -9.63
C TYR A 220 -18.20 -15.85 -8.82
N PHE A 221 -18.04 -15.97 -7.51
CA PHE A 221 -17.79 -14.80 -6.65
C PHE A 221 -16.41 -14.20 -6.83
N LEU A 222 -15.37 -15.00 -7.06
CA LEU A 222 -14.03 -14.49 -7.39
C LEU A 222 -14.03 -13.64 -8.65
N LYS A 223 -14.73 -14.09 -9.71
CA LYS A 223 -14.87 -13.31 -10.95
C LYS A 223 -15.69 -12.03 -10.74
N MET A 224 -16.80 -12.13 -10.02
CA MET A 224 -17.62 -10.94 -9.68
C MET A 224 -16.79 -9.90 -8.90
N SER A 225 -16.02 -10.34 -7.90
CA SER A 225 -15.16 -9.46 -7.11
C SER A 225 -14.06 -8.85 -7.97
N LEU A 226 -13.43 -9.62 -8.86
CA LEU A 226 -12.37 -9.14 -9.76
C LEU A 226 -12.86 -7.98 -10.63
N HIS A 227 -14.02 -8.13 -11.27
CA HIS A 227 -14.59 -7.10 -12.13
C HIS A 227 -15.24 -5.93 -11.38
N THR A 228 -15.58 -6.10 -10.09
CA THR A 228 -16.22 -5.06 -9.29
C THR A 228 -15.21 -4.22 -8.50
N GLN A 229 -14.14 -4.85 -8.03
CA GLN A 229 -13.22 -4.20 -7.08
C GLN A 229 -11.97 -3.62 -7.74
N ILE A 230 -11.59 -4.06 -8.94
CA ILE A 230 -10.33 -3.68 -9.56
C ILE A 230 -10.58 -2.64 -10.65
N HIS A 231 -9.92 -1.49 -10.53
CA HIS A 231 -9.91 -0.43 -11.54
C HIS A 231 -9.10 -0.84 -12.77
N ASP A 232 -9.31 -0.18 -13.90
CA ASP A 232 -8.58 -0.46 -15.15
C ASP A 232 -7.06 -0.22 -15.00
N ASP A 233 -6.64 0.64 -14.08
CA ASP A 233 -5.23 0.87 -13.74
C ASP A 233 -4.63 -0.19 -12.80
N GLY A 234 -5.40 -1.20 -12.42
CA GLY A 234 -5.00 -2.34 -11.61
C GLY A 234 -5.15 -2.17 -10.11
N MET A 235 -5.44 -0.96 -9.61
CA MET A 235 -5.62 -0.74 -8.17
C MET A 235 -6.97 -1.27 -7.69
N GLN A 236 -6.99 -1.81 -6.47
CA GLN A 236 -8.21 -2.23 -5.78
C GLN A 236 -8.88 -1.01 -5.12
N TRP A 237 -10.23 -0.94 -5.19
CA TRP A 237 -11.04 0.24 -4.85
C TRP A 237 -11.01 0.69 -3.38
N GLU A 238 -10.57 -0.17 -2.43
CA GLU A 238 -10.53 0.17 -0.99
C GLU A 238 -9.44 1.20 -0.63
N ALA A 239 -8.67 1.62 -1.62
CA ALA A 239 -7.75 2.74 -1.53
C ALA A 239 -6.68 2.59 -0.42
N SER A 240 -6.19 1.36 -0.23
CA SER A 240 -5.07 1.01 0.64
C SER A 240 -4.16 0.01 -0.09
N PRO A 241 -2.86 0.34 -0.26
CA PRO A 241 -1.90 -0.58 -0.88
C PRO A 241 -1.81 -1.94 -0.18
N MET A 242 -1.91 -1.97 1.15
CA MET A 242 -1.88 -3.24 1.89
C MET A 242 -3.08 -4.13 1.53
N TYR A 243 -4.30 -3.59 1.51
CA TYR A 243 -5.49 -4.37 1.16
C TYR A 243 -5.52 -4.76 -0.31
N HIS A 244 -4.98 -3.92 -1.19
CA HIS A 244 -4.74 -4.29 -2.58
C HIS A 244 -3.82 -5.51 -2.69
N ASN A 245 -2.72 -5.52 -1.95
CA ASN A 245 -1.72 -6.60 -1.96
C ASN A 245 -2.26 -7.90 -1.36
N GLU A 246 -3.07 -7.85 -0.30
CA GLU A 246 -3.74 -9.01 0.27
C GLU A 246 -4.74 -9.65 -0.74
N VAL A 247 -5.49 -8.82 -1.44
CA VAL A 247 -6.40 -9.28 -2.50
C VAL A 247 -5.61 -9.91 -3.66
N LEU A 248 -4.49 -9.31 -4.05
CA LEU A 248 -3.60 -9.85 -5.08
C LEU A 248 -3.03 -11.22 -4.68
N ASP A 249 -2.57 -11.36 -3.42
CA ASP A 249 -2.04 -12.63 -2.91
C ASP A 249 -3.10 -13.74 -2.95
N ALA A 250 -4.33 -13.43 -2.58
CA ALA A 250 -5.44 -14.39 -2.66
C ALA A 250 -5.71 -14.85 -4.12
N TYR A 251 -5.68 -13.93 -5.09
CA TYR A 251 -5.78 -14.31 -6.51
C TYR A 251 -4.57 -15.12 -6.99
N PHE A 252 -3.37 -14.82 -6.52
CA PHE A 252 -2.17 -15.62 -6.82
C PHE A 252 -2.29 -17.04 -6.31
N GLU A 253 -2.85 -17.23 -5.10
CA GLU A 253 -3.09 -18.56 -4.56
C GLU A 253 -4.12 -19.34 -5.40
N VAL A 254 -5.20 -18.69 -5.82
CA VAL A 254 -6.17 -19.31 -6.74
C VAL A 254 -5.52 -19.72 -8.06
N LEU A 255 -4.68 -18.87 -8.66
CA LEU A 255 -3.95 -19.20 -9.89
C LEU A 255 -2.95 -20.37 -9.69
N ARG A 256 -2.27 -20.41 -8.53
CA ARG A 256 -1.35 -21.49 -8.18
C ARG A 256 -2.09 -22.82 -8.06
N VAL A 257 -3.17 -22.87 -7.28
CA VAL A 257 -3.96 -24.09 -7.08
C VAL A 257 -4.65 -24.53 -8.38
N ALA A 258 -5.16 -23.58 -9.17
CA ALA A 258 -5.71 -23.86 -10.50
C ALA A 258 -4.70 -24.55 -11.41
N LYS A 259 -3.43 -24.09 -11.37
CA LYS A 259 -2.34 -24.73 -12.13
C LYS A 259 -2.06 -26.15 -11.64
N LEU A 260 -2.09 -26.42 -10.32
CA LEU A 260 -1.89 -27.77 -9.77
C LEU A 260 -2.92 -28.76 -10.29
N TYR A 261 -4.17 -28.33 -10.44
CA TYR A 261 -5.30 -29.17 -10.90
C TYR A 261 -5.57 -29.06 -12.41
N ASN A 262 -4.73 -28.34 -13.18
CA ASN A 262 -4.97 -28.03 -14.60
C ASN A 262 -6.38 -27.45 -14.84
N ASP A 263 -6.81 -26.55 -13.98
CA ASP A 263 -8.14 -25.93 -13.99
C ASP A 263 -8.10 -24.52 -14.62
N GLU A 264 -9.03 -24.22 -15.51
CA GLU A 264 -9.13 -22.90 -16.15
C GLU A 264 -10.15 -22.02 -15.40
N VAL A 265 -9.73 -21.46 -14.26
CA VAL A 265 -10.57 -20.60 -13.42
C VAL A 265 -10.84 -19.26 -14.09
N PHE A 266 -9.79 -18.63 -14.63
CA PHE A 266 -9.85 -17.30 -15.23
C PHE A 266 -9.53 -17.33 -16.72
N SER A 267 -10.26 -16.52 -17.50
CA SER A 267 -9.94 -16.24 -18.90
C SER A 267 -8.61 -15.48 -19.00
N GLU A 268 -8.04 -15.36 -20.20
CA GLU A 268 -6.83 -14.58 -20.41
C GLU A 268 -7.02 -13.08 -20.08
N ASP A 269 -8.20 -12.52 -20.34
CA ASP A 269 -8.50 -11.13 -19.97
C ASP A 269 -8.55 -10.96 -18.44
N GLU A 270 -9.17 -11.90 -17.72
CA GLU A 270 -9.20 -11.91 -16.25
C GLU A 270 -7.79 -12.10 -15.66
N LYS A 271 -6.97 -12.97 -16.24
CA LYS A 271 -5.55 -13.12 -15.86
C LYS A 271 -4.76 -11.82 -16.09
N ASN A 272 -5.06 -11.07 -17.16
CA ASN A 272 -4.45 -9.77 -17.40
C ASN A 272 -4.87 -8.72 -16.37
N ILE A 273 -6.10 -8.74 -15.85
CA ILE A 273 -6.50 -7.88 -14.73
C ILE A 273 -5.64 -8.20 -13.49
N ILE A 274 -5.51 -9.47 -13.12
CA ILE A 274 -4.68 -9.90 -11.98
C ILE A 274 -3.20 -9.52 -12.20
N LYS A 275 -2.70 -9.66 -13.43
CA LYS A 275 -1.35 -9.21 -13.79
C LYS A 275 -1.20 -7.69 -13.64
N ASN A 276 -2.19 -6.90 -14.04
CA ASN A 276 -2.17 -5.45 -13.87
C ASN A 276 -2.19 -5.06 -12.39
N MET A 277 -2.86 -5.82 -11.51
CA MET A 277 -2.74 -5.62 -10.05
C MET A 277 -1.29 -5.78 -9.58
N ALA A 278 -0.55 -6.79 -10.07
CA ALA A 278 0.87 -6.95 -9.73
C ALA A 278 1.73 -5.78 -10.23
N PHE A 279 1.41 -5.20 -11.39
CA PHE A 279 2.06 -3.97 -11.85
C PHE A 279 1.66 -2.75 -11.01
N ALA A 280 0.42 -2.66 -10.56
CA ALA A 280 0.01 -1.61 -9.62
C ALA A 280 0.80 -1.72 -8.31
N THR A 281 0.98 -2.91 -7.73
CA THR A 281 1.89 -3.15 -6.60
C THR A 281 3.31 -2.65 -6.89
N LEU A 282 3.88 -2.99 -8.05
CA LEU A 282 5.21 -2.57 -8.46
C LEU A 282 5.34 -1.05 -8.53
N TYR A 283 4.33 -0.36 -9.07
CA TYR A 283 4.36 1.09 -9.19
C TYR A 283 4.21 1.80 -7.85
N HIS A 284 3.38 1.25 -6.95
CA HIS A 284 3.10 1.79 -5.61
C HIS A 284 4.10 1.29 -4.55
N THR A 285 5.37 1.17 -4.95
CA THR A 285 6.51 0.87 -4.06
C THR A 285 7.39 2.07 -3.88
N TYR A 286 7.85 2.30 -2.65
CA TYR A 286 8.93 3.25 -2.38
C TYR A 286 10.28 2.79 -2.95
N PRO A 287 11.30 3.67 -2.99
CA PRO A 287 12.65 3.27 -3.40
C PRO A 287 13.25 2.11 -2.58
N ASN A 288 12.86 1.94 -1.33
CA ASN A 288 13.28 0.85 -0.45
C ASN A 288 12.50 -0.46 -0.63
N HIS A 289 11.67 -0.58 -1.68
CA HIS A 289 10.82 -1.74 -2.02
C HIS A 289 9.62 -1.99 -1.10
N HIS A 290 9.34 -1.10 -0.17
CA HIS A 290 8.14 -1.21 0.67
C HIS A 290 6.94 -0.55 0.00
N GLN A 291 5.74 -1.02 0.31
CA GLN A 291 4.49 -0.42 -0.17
C GLN A 291 4.27 0.98 0.42
N ILE A 292 3.54 1.81 -0.31
CA ILE A 292 3.11 3.14 0.15
C ILE A 292 2.19 2.99 1.37
N LEU A 293 2.34 3.90 2.36
CA LEU A 293 1.65 3.82 3.65
C LEU A 293 0.24 4.43 3.67
N THR A 294 -0.27 4.95 2.55
CA THR A 294 -1.58 5.60 2.51
C THR A 294 -2.73 4.66 2.86
N GLY A 295 -3.75 5.20 3.52
CA GLY A 295 -4.86 4.42 4.04
C GLY A 295 -4.41 3.47 5.17
N ASP A 296 -5.16 2.40 5.37
CA ASP A 296 -4.81 1.37 6.36
C ASP A 296 -3.71 0.45 5.83
N SER A 297 -2.47 0.95 5.79
CA SER A 297 -1.30 0.19 5.30
C SER A 297 -0.19 0.15 6.33
N ASP A 298 0.55 -0.97 6.38
CA ASP A 298 1.77 -1.16 7.16
C ASP A 298 3.01 -1.10 6.24
N ASP A 299 4.17 -0.82 6.80
CA ASP A 299 5.45 -0.72 6.09
C ASP A 299 5.97 -2.13 5.77
N THR A 300 5.59 -2.67 4.63
CA THR A 300 5.87 -4.05 4.22
C THR A 300 6.62 -4.09 2.89
N ASP A 301 7.70 -4.88 2.83
CA ASP A 301 8.43 -5.20 1.60
C ASP A 301 7.55 -6.07 0.68
N VAL A 302 7.33 -5.62 -0.55
CA VAL A 302 6.44 -6.29 -1.51
C VAL A 302 7.16 -7.18 -2.53
N ARG A 303 8.47 -7.33 -2.41
CA ARG A 303 9.26 -8.09 -3.39
C ARG A 303 8.88 -9.57 -3.48
N ASP A 304 8.35 -10.15 -2.42
CA ASP A 304 7.83 -11.53 -2.42
C ASP A 304 6.60 -11.68 -3.34
N LEU A 305 5.65 -10.74 -3.27
CA LEU A 305 4.51 -10.71 -4.19
C LEU A 305 4.95 -10.52 -5.65
N LEU A 306 5.90 -9.61 -5.88
CA LEU A 306 6.44 -9.36 -7.22
C LEU A 306 7.20 -10.58 -7.76
N SER A 307 7.95 -11.29 -6.91
CA SER A 307 8.62 -12.55 -7.26
C SER A 307 7.60 -13.65 -7.62
N ARG A 308 6.51 -13.74 -6.85
CA ARG A 308 5.40 -14.67 -7.10
C ARG A 308 4.68 -14.35 -8.41
N GLY A 309 4.40 -13.06 -8.65
CA GLY A 309 3.86 -12.59 -9.92
C GLY A 309 4.76 -12.89 -11.11
N ALA A 310 6.09 -12.75 -10.95
CA ALA A 310 7.07 -13.09 -11.98
C ALA A 310 7.02 -14.59 -12.34
N LEU A 311 6.83 -15.47 -11.36
CA LEU A 311 6.67 -16.92 -11.58
C LEU A 311 5.36 -17.26 -12.30
N LEU A 312 4.24 -16.69 -11.83
CA LEU A 312 2.91 -17.01 -12.34
C LEU A 312 2.73 -16.52 -13.79
N PHE A 313 3.20 -15.30 -14.08
CA PHE A 313 3.04 -14.67 -15.39
C PHE A 313 4.28 -14.78 -16.30
N LYS A 314 5.35 -15.39 -15.83
CA LYS A 314 6.64 -15.50 -16.55
C LYS A 314 7.13 -14.12 -17.02
N ASP A 315 7.04 -13.12 -16.12
CA ASP A 315 7.24 -11.72 -16.48
C ASP A 315 8.61 -11.21 -16.02
N SER A 316 9.39 -10.66 -16.97
CA SER A 316 10.74 -10.16 -16.74
C SER A 316 10.82 -8.82 -16.02
N LEU A 317 9.76 -7.99 -16.06
CA LEU A 317 9.69 -6.71 -15.36
C LEU A 317 9.34 -6.95 -13.88
N LEU A 318 8.39 -7.85 -13.59
CA LEU A 318 8.09 -8.30 -12.23
C LEU A 318 9.30 -8.98 -11.60
N LYS A 319 10.05 -9.79 -12.38
CA LYS A 319 11.33 -10.37 -11.93
C LYS A 319 12.35 -9.32 -11.54
N PHE A 320 12.46 -8.23 -12.30
CA PHE A 320 13.36 -7.12 -11.97
C PHE A 320 13.01 -6.45 -10.64
N ALA A 321 11.71 -6.26 -10.37
CA ALA A 321 11.21 -5.60 -9.18
C ALA A 321 11.10 -6.52 -7.95
N GLY A 322 11.07 -7.84 -8.15
CA GLY A 322 11.10 -8.85 -7.10
C GLY A 322 12.51 -9.05 -6.50
N TYR A 323 12.64 -10.05 -5.67
CA TYR A 323 13.96 -10.44 -5.14
C TYR A 323 14.88 -10.91 -6.25
N LYS A 324 16.19 -10.73 -6.08
CA LYS A 324 17.20 -11.25 -7.01
C LYS A 324 17.14 -12.76 -7.11
N GLU A 325 17.09 -13.43 -6.00
CA GLU A 325 16.88 -14.87 -5.83
C GLU A 325 15.47 -15.08 -5.30
N LEU A 326 14.86 -16.25 -5.54
CA LEU A 326 13.49 -16.48 -5.09
C LEU A 326 13.39 -16.36 -3.57
N ASP A 327 12.34 -15.69 -3.09
CA ASP A 327 12.08 -15.51 -1.67
C ASP A 327 11.72 -16.80 -0.95
N PHE A 328 11.77 -16.76 0.38
CA PHE A 328 11.55 -17.90 1.25
C PHE A 328 10.18 -18.56 1.03
N GLU A 329 9.12 -17.77 1.07
CA GLU A 329 7.74 -18.28 0.96
C GLU A 329 7.47 -18.86 -0.44
N SER A 330 7.86 -18.15 -1.48
CA SER A 330 7.69 -18.62 -2.86
C SER A 330 8.51 -19.89 -3.15
N ALA A 331 9.66 -20.08 -2.51
CA ALA A 331 10.44 -21.31 -2.64
C ALA A 331 9.66 -22.55 -2.11
N TRP A 332 8.96 -22.40 -0.97
CA TRP A 332 8.12 -23.47 -0.42
C TRP A 332 6.82 -23.68 -1.21
N LEU A 333 6.30 -22.65 -1.87
CA LEU A 333 5.07 -22.75 -2.68
C LEU A 333 5.29 -23.38 -4.05
N PHE A 334 6.42 -23.10 -4.70
CA PHE A 334 6.68 -23.48 -6.09
C PHE A 334 7.75 -24.57 -6.23
N GLY A 335 8.37 -24.99 -5.13
CA GLY A 335 9.34 -26.07 -5.10
C GLY A 335 10.63 -25.79 -5.88
N THR A 336 11.40 -26.85 -6.11
CA THR A 336 12.68 -26.76 -6.84
C THR A 336 12.51 -26.36 -8.30
N GLU A 337 11.37 -26.71 -8.91
CA GLU A 337 11.05 -26.28 -10.27
C GLU A 337 10.87 -24.77 -10.34
N GLY A 338 10.14 -24.19 -9.37
CA GLY A 338 9.97 -22.74 -9.25
C GLY A 338 11.29 -22.00 -9.02
N ILE A 339 12.16 -22.51 -8.15
CA ILE A 339 13.49 -21.96 -7.89
C ILE A 339 14.32 -21.91 -9.18
N VAL A 340 14.43 -23.03 -9.89
CA VAL A 340 15.21 -23.13 -11.13
C VAL A 340 14.62 -22.29 -12.25
N PHE A 341 13.27 -22.22 -12.34
CA PHE A 341 12.62 -21.37 -13.33
C PHE A 341 12.88 -19.90 -13.06
N TYR A 342 12.75 -19.47 -11.80
CA TYR A 342 12.98 -18.09 -11.39
C TYR A 342 14.42 -17.63 -11.63
N GLU A 343 15.42 -18.50 -11.39
CA GLU A 343 16.83 -18.23 -11.72
C GLU A 343 17.05 -17.97 -13.21
N LYS A 344 16.37 -18.73 -14.07
CA LYS A 344 16.50 -18.64 -15.53
C LYS A 344 15.67 -17.52 -16.15
N LEU A 345 14.69 -17.01 -15.42
CA LEU A 345 13.83 -15.95 -15.92
C LEU A 345 14.64 -14.67 -16.12
N GLU A 346 14.56 -14.09 -17.32
CA GLU A 346 15.20 -12.82 -17.63
C GLU A 346 14.71 -11.73 -16.66
N SER A 347 15.64 -10.87 -16.21
CA SER A 347 15.33 -9.70 -15.42
C SER A 347 15.52 -8.45 -16.29
N LYS A 348 14.43 -7.84 -16.72
CA LYS A 348 14.46 -6.67 -17.59
C LYS A 348 14.28 -5.40 -16.76
N ARG A 349 15.29 -4.51 -16.81
CA ARG A 349 15.30 -3.25 -16.05
C ARG A 349 14.16 -2.33 -16.48
N LEU A 350 13.49 -1.73 -15.50
CA LEU A 350 12.52 -0.66 -15.67
C LEU A 350 13.23 0.70 -15.74
N SER A 351 12.74 1.57 -16.62
CA SER A 351 13.13 2.97 -16.67
C SER A 351 12.19 3.81 -15.82
N GLY A 352 12.74 4.85 -15.18
CA GLY A 352 11.93 5.85 -14.50
C GLY A 352 11.00 6.60 -15.45
N GLY A 353 10.10 7.39 -14.89
CA GLY A 353 9.10 8.17 -15.60
C GLY A 353 7.83 8.37 -14.78
N LEU A 354 6.78 8.80 -15.45
CA LEU A 354 5.45 8.98 -14.87
C LEU A 354 4.60 7.72 -15.07
N VAL A 355 4.01 7.25 -14.00
CA VAL A 355 2.87 6.32 -13.99
C VAL A 355 1.64 7.11 -13.53
N ALA A 356 0.60 7.14 -14.35
CA ALA A 356 -0.63 7.87 -14.09
C ALA A 356 -1.80 6.87 -13.97
N CYS A 357 -2.31 6.72 -12.77
CA CYS A 357 -3.43 5.87 -12.41
C CYS A 357 -4.69 6.75 -12.33
N HIS A 358 -5.35 6.93 -13.48
CA HIS A 358 -6.43 7.92 -13.60
C HIS A 358 -7.71 7.52 -12.88
N GLU A 359 -8.05 6.23 -12.83
CA GLU A 359 -9.27 5.76 -12.17
C GLU A 359 -9.14 5.73 -10.66
N SER A 360 -8.02 5.24 -10.15
CA SER A 360 -7.73 5.31 -8.71
C SER A 360 -7.39 6.73 -8.24
N GLY A 361 -7.06 7.66 -9.16
CA GLY A 361 -6.75 9.05 -8.85
C GLY A 361 -5.36 9.26 -8.28
N GLU A 362 -4.39 8.43 -8.69
CA GLU A 362 -3.04 8.41 -8.17
C GLU A 362 -2.00 8.60 -9.27
N ALA A 363 -0.85 9.16 -8.93
CA ALA A 363 0.26 9.32 -9.86
C ALA A 363 1.60 9.19 -9.16
N ILE A 364 2.51 8.48 -9.80
CA ILE A 364 3.86 8.23 -9.33
C ILE A 364 4.84 8.73 -10.37
N TRP A 365 5.79 9.54 -9.97
CA TRP A 365 6.95 9.83 -10.77
C TRP A 365 8.22 9.40 -10.04
N ARG A 366 9.15 8.78 -10.76
CA ARG A 366 10.47 8.46 -10.25
C ARG A 366 11.52 8.58 -11.37
N ASP A 367 12.74 8.92 -11.01
CA ASP A 367 13.83 8.98 -11.98
C ASP A 367 14.35 7.60 -12.38
N SER A 368 14.26 6.65 -11.46
CA SER A 368 14.68 5.25 -11.65
C SER A 368 13.97 4.30 -10.68
N TYR A 369 14.26 2.99 -10.77
CA TYR A 369 13.82 1.97 -9.81
C TYR A 369 14.97 1.49 -8.93
N ASN A 370 15.95 2.34 -8.65
CA ASN A 370 17.04 2.05 -7.70
C ASN A 370 16.65 2.54 -6.31
N GLU A 371 17.28 1.98 -5.28
CA GLU A 371 17.09 2.40 -3.88
C GLU A 371 17.52 3.86 -3.59
N SER A 372 18.29 4.48 -4.48
CA SER A 372 18.68 5.89 -4.40
C SER A 372 17.86 6.81 -5.30
N SER A 373 16.68 6.39 -5.75
CA SER A 373 15.88 7.20 -6.67
C SER A 373 15.18 8.38 -5.99
N ASP A 374 15.00 9.45 -6.77
CA ASP A 374 14.01 10.48 -6.45
C ASP A 374 12.61 9.91 -6.77
N PHE A 375 11.64 10.18 -5.88
CA PHE A 375 10.29 9.65 -6.01
C PHE A 375 9.27 10.71 -5.55
N ILE A 376 8.21 10.86 -6.32
CA ILE A 376 7.09 11.76 -6.02
C ILE A 376 5.79 10.97 -6.21
N TYR A 377 5.01 10.88 -5.17
CA TYR A 377 3.67 10.31 -5.19
C TYR A 377 2.63 11.41 -4.97
N PHE A 378 1.51 11.29 -5.66
CA PHE A 378 0.36 12.17 -5.51
C PHE A 378 -0.92 11.35 -5.51
N ARG A 379 -1.83 11.70 -4.60
CA ARG A 379 -3.10 11.03 -4.44
C ARG A 379 -4.26 12.02 -4.32
N ASN A 380 -5.25 11.87 -5.17
CA ASN A 380 -6.56 12.49 -5.05
C ASN A 380 -7.63 11.48 -5.42
N SER A 381 -7.70 10.41 -4.63
CA SER A 381 -8.55 9.25 -4.85
C SER A 381 -9.87 9.33 -4.07
N SER A 382 -10.70 8.30 -4.22
CA SER A 382 -11.84 8.08 -3.35
C SER A 382 -11.38 7.79 -1.90
N LEU A 383 -12.31 7.81 -0.93
CA LEU A 383 -12.00 7.42 0.45
C LEU A 383 -11.91 5.88 0.63
N GLY A 384 -12.18 5.08 -0.41
CA GLY A 384 -11.96 3.65 -0.42
C GLY A 384 -12.69 2.85 0.68
N GLY A 385 -13.92 3.20 0.99
CA GLY A 385 -14.65 2.52 2.04
C GLY A 385 -14.04 2.72 3.43
N GLY A 386 -13.92 1.65 4.24
CA GLY A 386 -13.42 1.71 5.61
C GLY A 386 -11.92 1.93 5.74
N HIS A 387 -11.13 1.55 4.73
CA HIS A 387 -9.67 1.53 4.81
C HIS A 387 -9.00 2.82 4.32
N GLY A 388 -9.68 3.67 3.57
CA GLY A 388 -9.15 4.97 3.14
C GLY A 388 -9.12 6.00 4.28
N HIS A 389 -8.25 7.01 4.14
CA HIS A 389 -8.09 8.12 5.08
C HIS A 389 -8.53 9.44 4.46
N GLN A 390 -8.54 10.52 5.26
CA GLN A 390 -8.86 11.87 4.76
C GLN A 390 -7.64 12.51 4.08
N ASP A 391 -7.15 11.88 3.04
CA ASP A 391 -5.89 12.12 2.35
C ASP A 391 -6.04 12.67 0.91
N LYS A 392 -7.18 13.30 0.60
CA LYS A 392 -7.35 13.92 -0.72
C LYS A 392 -6.34 15.03 -0.95
N LEU A 393 -5.70 15.02 -2.14
CA LEU A 393 -4.60 15.92 -2.50
C LEU A 393 -3.30 15.66 -1.71
N HIS A 394 -3.15 14.46 -1.12
CA HIS A 394 -1.92 14.04 -0.47
C HIS A 394 -0.76 13.91 -1.45
N MET A 395 0.46 14.12 -0.96
CA MET A 395 1.68 13.85 -1.70
C MET A 395 2.79 13.33 -0.80
N GLU A 396 3.69 12.55 -1.37
CA GLU A 396 4.91 12.10 -0.73
C GLU A 396 6.12 12.42 -1.60
N LEU A 397 7.28 12.56 -0.97
CA LEU A 397 8.52 12.98 -1.61
C LEU A 397 9.70 12.21 -1.05
N TRP A 398 10.49 11.64 -1.93
CA TRP A 398 11.79 11.07 -1.61
C TRP A 398 12.87 11.72 -2.46
N PHE A 399 14.00 12.02 -1.84
CA PHE A 399 15.20 12.48 -2.52
C PHE A 399 16.35 11.52 -2.28
N GLU A 400 16.98 11.04 -3.34
CA GLU A 400 18.14 10.13 -3.30
C GLU A 400 17.86 8.86 -2.46
N GLY A 401 16.59 8.37 -2.51
CA GLY A 401 16.14 7.22 -1.75
C GLY A 401 15.96 7.48 -0.25
N GLU A 402 15.85 8.73 0.16
CA GLU A 402 15.54 9.15 1.52
C GLU A 402 14.13 9.75 1.59
N GLU A 403 13.35 9.31 2.56
CA GLU A 403 11.98 9.75 2.80
C GLU A 403 11.95 11.19 3.34
N ILE A 404 11.49 12.14 2.53
CA ILE A 404 11.39 13.55 2.90
C ILE A 404 10.00 13.87 3.42
N LEU A 405 8.96 13.69 2.60
CA LEU A 405 7.55 13.82 2.99
C LEU A 405 6.91 12.43 2.94
N ARG A 406 6.21 12.08 4.00
CA ARG A 406 5.65 10.75 4.23
C ARG A 406 4.16 10.76 4.57
N ASP A 407 3.51 9.61 4.46
CA ASP A 407 2.24 9.34 5.15
C ASP A 407 2.47 9.02 6.64
N SER A 408 1.42 9.08 7.43
CA SER A 408 1.48 8.79 8.88
C SER A 408 1.07 7.36 9.24
N GLY A 409 0.55 6.58 8.28
CA GLY A 409 0.10 5.20 8.51
C GLY A 409 -1.22 5.12 9.28
N ARG A 410 -1.56 3.90 9.78
CA ARG A 410 -2.91 3.60 10.30
C ARG A 410 -3.02 3.44 11.82
N PHE A 411 -1.97 3.04 12.49
CA PHE A 411 -1.84 2.67 13.91
C PHE A 411 -2.63 1.40 14.31
N THR A 412 -3.94 1.52 14.57
CA THR A 412 -4.75 0.44 15.17
C THR A 412 -6.19 0.48 14.65
N TYR A 413 -6.96 -0.59 14.89
CA TYR A 413 -8.42 -0.60 14.69
C TYR A 413 -9.23 -0.37 15.97
N LYS A 414 -8.56 -0.26 17.10
CA LYS A 414 -9.21 0.09 18.36
C LYS A 414 -9.85 1.48 18.28
N ASP A 415 -10.95 1.68 19.00
CA ASP A 415 -11.65 2.95 19.12
C ASP A 415 -10.93 3.89 20.10
N VAL A 416 -9.82 4.48 19.63
CA VAL A 416 -8.95 5.38 20.39
C VAL A 416 -8.66 6.66 19.60
N GLU A 417 -8.30 7.74 20.31
CA GLU A 417 -8.09 9.06 19.72
C GLU A 417 -7.00 9.05 18.62
N GLU A 418 -5.91 8.34 18.84
CA GLU A 418 -4.78 8.24 17.91
C GLU A 418 -5.20 7.63 16.57
N ARG A 419 -6.14 6.67 16.57
CA ARG A 419 -6.71 6.10 15.34
C ARG A 419 -7.39 7.18 14.50
N TYR A 420 -8.24 7.98 15.11
CA TYR A 420 -8.95 9.06 14.41
C TYR A 420 -8.01 10.17 13.98
N ARG A 421 -7.01 10.48 14.79
CA ARG A 421 -5.98 11.46 14.46
C ARG A 421 -5.18 11.05 13.23
N LEU A 422 -4.75 9.78 13.13
CA LEU A 422 -3.99 9.28 11.97
C LEU A 422 -4.87 9.09 10.73
N LYS A 423 -6.16 8.89 10.89
CA LYS A 423 -7.13 8.81 9.79
C LYS A 423 -7.59 10.19 9.29
N GLY A 424 -7.35 11.24 10.07
CA GLY A 424 -7.75 12.62 9.79
C GLY A 424 -6.79 13.37 8.88
N SER A 425 -7.26 14.46 8.28
CA SER A 425 -6.49 15.27 7.32
C SER A 425 -5.18 15.81 7.90
N GLN A 426 -5.14 16.10 9.20
CA GLN A 426 -3.93 16.66 9.84
C GLN A 426 -2.75 15.67 9.94
N ALA A 427 -2.98 14.40 9.68
CA ALA A 427 -1.92 13.38 9.64
C ALA A 427 -1.28 13.24 8.25
N HIS A 428 -1.86 13.88 7.23
CA HIS A 428 -1.45 13.74 5.84
C HIS A 428 -0.89 15.04 5.27
N ASN A 429 -0.16 14.95 4.15
CA ASN A 429 0.42 16.11 3.46
C ASN A 429 -0.62 16.78 2.56
N VAL A 430 -1.65 17.38 3.15
CA VAL A 430 -2.84 17.89 2.46
C VAL A 430 -3.12 19.36 2.80
N PRO A 431 -3.90 20.08 1.96
CA PRO A 431 -4.48 21.36 2.33
C PRO A 431 -5.71 21.19 3.20
N ILE A 432 -5.87 22.04 4.21
CA ILE A 432 -6.99 22.01 5.16
C ILE A 432 -7.61 23.40 5.25
N ILE A 433 -8.96 23.47 5.30
CA ILE A 433 -9.71 24.71 5.47
C ILE A 433 -10.21 24.83 6.91
N ASN A 434 -10.01 26.01 7.51
CA ASN A 434 -10.48 26.37 8.86
C ASN A 434 -10.08 25.35 9.94
N ASN A 435 -8.95 24.68 9.76
CA ASN A 435 -8.46 23.61 10.64
C ASN A 435 -9.52 22.51 10.91
N SER A 436 -10.36 22.21 9.92
CA SER A 436 -11.49 21.29 10.03
C SER A 436 -11.36 20.12 9.08
N GLU A 437 -11.78 18.94 9.53
CA GLU A 437 -11.93 17.78 8.66
C GLU A 437 -13.01 18.04 7.60
N TYR A 438 -12.80 17.55 6.38
CA TYR A 438 -13.77 17.73 5.29
C TYR A 438 -14.89 16.68 5.30
N VAL A 439 -14.75 15.63 6.11
CA VAL A 439 -15.78 14.63 6.36
C VAL A 439 -15.66 14.11 7.79
N GLU A 440 -16.78 13.82 8.42
CA GLU A 440 -16.82 13.26 9.76
C GLU A 440 -16.75 11.72 9.71
N CYS A 441 -15.86 11.12 10.51
CA CYS A 441 -15.87 9.68 10.81
C CYS A 441 -17.01 9.38 11.77
N LYS A 442 -17.84 8.40 11.44
CA LYS A 442 -18.88 7.89 12.34
C LYS A 442 -18.28 6.88 13.35
N ASP A 443 -17.33 6.10 12.89
CA ASP A 443 -16.53 5.13 13.63
C ASP A 443 -15.23 4.85 12.85
N SER A 444 -14.41 3.90 13.29
CA SER A 444 -13.16 3.51 12.62
C SER A 444 -13.32 3.13 11.14
N TRP A 445 -14.53 2.78 10.69
CA TRP A 445 -14.80 2.16 9.38
C TRP A 445 -15.70 2.96 8.47
N ILE A 446 -16.52 3.88 9.03
CA ILE A 446 -17.60 4.54 8.30
C ILE A 446 -17.43 6.03 8.31
N TYR A 447 -17.41 6.64 7.11
CA TYR A 447 -17.54 8.06 6.91
C TYR A 447 -19.02 8.47 6.73
N LYS A 448 -19.41 9.63 7.24
CA LYS A 448 -20.78 10.17 7.05
C LYS A 448 -21.10 10.52 5.60
N SER A 449 -20.09 10.85 4.81
CA SER A 449 -20.21 11.14 3.38
C SER A 449 -18.93 10.79 2.65
N LEU A 450 -18.99 10.66 1.34
CA LEU A 450 -17.85 10.34 0.48
C LEU A 450 -17.71 11.43 -0.60
N PRO A 451 -17.15 12.61 -0.26
CA PRO A 451 -17.00 13.70 -1.23
C PRO A 451 -16.11 13.24 -2.41
N PRO A 452 -16.52 13.49 -3.65
CA PRO A 452 -15.77 13.07 -4.80
C PRO A 452 -14.45 13.84 -4.95
N SER A 453 -13.47 13.18 -5.58
CA SER A 453 -12.28 13.80 -6.16
C SER A 453 -12.58 14.18 -7.60
N MET A 454 -11.95 15.21 -8.11
CA MET A 454 -12.27 15.78 -9.42
C MET A 454 -11.00 16.25 -10.14
N GLY A 455 -11.06 16.27 -11.48
CA GLY A 455 -10.14 17.03 -12.31
C GLY A 455 -8.67 16.62 -12.22
N ASN A 456 -8.38 15.32 -11.97
CA ASN A 456 -7.01 14.84 -11.90
C ASN A 456 -6.29 15.06 -13.23
N THR A 457 -5.12 15.70 -13.17
CA THR A 457 -4.26 15.96 -14.34
C THR A 457 -2.83 15.55 -13.98
N PHE A 458 -2.27 14.62 -14.74
CA PHE A 458 -0.92 14.11 -14.54
C PHE A 458 -0.12 14.28 -15.83
N VAL A 459 0.93 15.11 -15.78
CA VAL A 459 1.72 15.48 -16.98
C VAL A 459 3.20 15.35 -16.67
N PHE A 460 3.93 14.66 -17.56
CA PHE A 460 5.38 14.69 -17.61
C PHE A 460 5.81 15.06 -19.03
N LYS A 461 6.36 16.26 -19.20
CA LYS A 461 6.69 16.83 -20.50
C LYS A 461 8.00 17.61 -20.44
N LYS A 462 8.94 17.28 -21.33
CA LYS A 462 10.27 17.93 -21.39
C LYS A 462 10.97 17.92 -20.01
N ASN A 463 10.94 16.81 -19.29
CA ASN A 463 11.47 16.61 -17.94
C ASN A 463 10.86 17.54 -16.88
N ARG A 464 9.63 17.99 -17.06
CA ARG A 464 8.86 18.79 -16.11
C ARG A 464 7.59 18.05 -15.74
N LEU A 465 7.25 18.12 -14.44
CA LEU A 465 6.12 17.39 -13.87
C LEU A 465 5.02 18.37 -13.45
N LEU A 466 3.78 17.94 -13.64
CA LEU A 466 2.59 18.52 -13.02
C LEU A 466 1.70 17.39 -12.52
N PHE A 467 1.38 17.41 -11.21
CA PHE A 467 0.23 16.74 -10.66
C PHE A 467 -0.78 17.76 -10.20
N GLU A 468 -2.04 17.57 -10.54
CA GLU A 468 -3.12 18.45 -10.15
C GLU A 468 -4.37 17.65 -9.83
N GLY A 469 -5.09 18.08 -8.80
CA GLY A 469 -6.38 17.55 -8.44
C GLY A 469 -7.25 18.57 -7.71
N PHE A 470 -8.55 18.26 -7.63
CA PHE A 470 -9.54 19.05 -6.92
C PHE A 470 -10.36 18.13 -6.03
N HIS A 471 -10.87 18.65 -4.93
CA HIS A 471 -11.93 17.97 -4.19
C HIS A 471 -12.97 18.93 -3.63
N CYS A 472 -14.20 18.45 -3.48
CA CYS A 472 -15.35 19.23 -3.02
C CYS A 472 -15.73 18.95 -1.56
N GLY A 473 -14.81 18.44 -0.75
CA GLY A 473 -15.09 18.13 0.66
C GLY A 473 -15.55 19.33 1.50
N TYR A 474 -15.18 20.54 1.10
CA TYR A 474 -15.58 21.79 1.78
C TYR A 474 -16.70 22.56 1.06
N MET A 475 -17.46 21.91 0.17
CA MET A 475 -18.57 22.58 -0.54
C MET A 475 -19.70 23.07 0.36
N ASN A 476 -19.86 22.50 1.55
CA ASN A 476 -20.81 22.96 2.58
C ASN A 476 -20.53 24.39 3.06
N ILE A 477 -19.30 24.88 2.93
CA ILE A 477 -18.89 26.26 3.21
C ILE A 477 -18.53 27.05 1.93
N GLY A 478 -18.90 26.53 0.76
CA GLY A 478 -18.69 27.18 -0.53
C GLY A 478 -17.24 27.20 -1.01
N VAL A 479 -16.44 26.19 -0.64
CA VAL A 479 -15.02 26.07 -1.03
C VAL A 479 -14.80 24.80 -1.81
N LEU A 480 -14.18 24.94 -2.99
CA LEU A 480 -13.52 23.87 -3.73
C LEU A 480 -12.00 24.05 -3.58
N LEU A 481 -11.29 23.00 -3.20
CA LEU A 481 -9.82 23.01 -3.10
C LEU A 481 -9.18 22.45 -4.35
N ARG A 482 -8.10 23.10 -4.78
CA ARG A 482 -7.21 22.64 -5.85
C ARG A 482 -5.79 22.58 -5.34
N ARG A 483 -5.08 21.49 -5.61
CA ARG A 483 -3.62 21.40 -5.43
C ARG A 483 -2.93 21.22 -6.76
N ARG A 484 -1.81 21.91 -6.94
CA ARG A 484 -0.83 21.68 -8.02
C ARG A 484 0.53 21.38 -7.41
N VAL A 485 1.11 20.26 -7.82
CA VAL A 485 2.51 19.91 -7.56
C VAL A 485 3.27 20.05 -8.86
N VAL A 486 4.16 21.04 -8.94
CA VAL A 486 4.93 21.33 -10.14
C VAL A 486 6.40 21.09 -9.86
N ALA A 487 7.06 20.23 -10.65
CA ALA A 487 8.49 20.04 -10.60
C ALA A 487 9.15 20.52 -11.90
N PRO A 488 9.79 21.71 -11.90
CA PRO A 488 10.62 22.17 -13.01
C PRO A 488 11.80 21.24 -13.28
N THR A 489 12.32 20.60 -12.24
CA THR A 489 13.31 19.52 -12.22
C THR A 489 13.00 18.61 -11.03
N SER A 490 13.57 17.40 -10.95
CA SER A 490 13.31 16.45 -9.87
C SER A 490 13.67 16.95 -8.48
N ASP A 491 14.52 17.95 -8.39
CA ASP A 491 15.03 18.50 -7.13
C ASP A 491 14.44 19.88 -6.76
N ILE A 492 13.43 20.34 -7.49
CA ILE A 492 12.67 21.58 -7.19
C ILE A 492 11.18 21.23 -7.25
N ILE A 493 10.51 21.25 -6.10
CA ILE A 493 9.10 20.90 -5.98
C ILE A 493 8.32 22.13 -5.50
N ILE A 494 7.30 22.51 -6.23
CA ILE A 494 6.40 23.63 -5.91
C ILE A 494 5.02 23.05 -5.65
N ILE A 495 4.52 23.22 -4.44
CA ILE A 495 3.21 22.72 -3.99
C ILE A 495 2.33 23.95 -3.79
N SER A 496 1.37 24.15 -4.68
CA SER A 496 0.45 25.30 -4.61
C SER A 496 -0.98 24.86 -4.41
N ASP A 497 -1.57 25.26 -3.31
CA ASP A 497 -2.98 25.07 -3.00
C ASP A 497 -3.77 26.33 -3.30
N GLU A 498 -4.96 26.17 -3.88
CA GLU A 498 -5.83 27.24 -4.30
C GLU A 498 -7.23 27.04 -3.76
N ILE A 499 -7.77 28.08 -3.09
CA ILE A 499 -9.20 28.18 -2.75
C ILE A 499 -9.96 28.66 -3.99
N ILE A 500 -10.91 27.88 -4.46
CA ILE A 500 -11.91 28.30 -5.42
C ILE A 500 -13.19 28.55 -4.65
N GLY A 501 -13.51 29.84 -4.40
CA GLY A 501 -14.61 30.25 -3.55
C GLY A 501 -14.27 31.44 -2.66
N ASN A 502 -14.72 31.42 -1.39
CA ASN A 502 -14.49 32.52 -0.45
C ASN A 502 -13.08 32.44 0.18
N LYS A 503 -12.21 33.40 -0.14
CA LYS A 503 -10.83 33.51 0.37
C LYS A 503 -10.71 33.91 1.84
N GLU A 504 -11.79 34.31 2.49
CA GLU A 504 -11.78 34.67 3.91
C GLU A 504 -11.66 33.42 4.83
N ASN A 505 -11.75 32.22 4.25
CA ASN A 505 -11.45 31.01 4.98
C ASN A 505 -9.94 30.88 5.22
N ASP A 506 -9.57 30.28 6.36
CA ASP A 506 -8.18 29.92 6.65
C ASP A 506 -7.76 28.73 5.79
N LEU A 507 -6.68 28.88 5.04
CA LEU A 507 -6.04 27.79 4.29
C LEU A 507 -4.74 27.41 4.98
N SER A 508 -4.58 26.13 5.29
CA SER A 508 -3.34 25.58 5.84
C SER A 508 -2.79 24.44 4.99
N GLN A 509 -1.46 24.29 5.01
CA GLN A 509 -0.73 23.12 4.50
C GLN A 509 -0.09 22.40 5.66
N HIS A 510 -0.17 21.06 5.63
CA HIS A 510 0.54 20.18 6.54
C HIS A 510 1.54 19.32 5.76
N PHE A 511 2.74 19.13 6.32
CA PHE A 511 3.79 18.30 5.75
C PHE A 511 4.48 17.50 6.85
N ALA A 512 4.24 16.19 6.89
CA ALA A 512 4.88 15.26 7.81
C ALA A 512 6.21 14.77 7.22
N PHE A 513 7.28 14.86 7.99
CA PHE A 513 8.63 14.49 7.55
C PHE A 513 9.01 13.08 7.96
N GLY A 514 9.93 12.49 7.18
CA GLY A 514 10.55 11.21 7.50
C GLY A 514 11.22 11.24 8.88
N LYS A 515 11.25 10.08 9.56
CA LYS A 515 11.77 9.95 10.94
C LYS A 515 13.20 10.47 11.11
N ASN A 516 14.06 10.29 10.09
CA ASN A 516 15.47 10.65 10.14
C ASN A 516 15.74 12.11 9.73
N ILE A 517 14.70 12.89 9.43
CA ILE A 517 14.83 14.29 9.01
C ILE A 517 14.87 15.18 10.23
N SER A 518 15.93 15.97 10.37
CA SER A 518 16.02 17.07 11.33
C SER A 518 15.69 18.39 10.65
N LEU A 519 14.92 19.25 11.32
CA LEU A 519 14.48 20.55 10.79
C LEU A 519 15.13 21.69 11.58
N LYS A 520 15.69 22.64 10.86
CA LYS A 520 16.27 23.87 11.43
C LYS A 520 15.66 25.09 10.77
N LYS A 521 15.28 26.06 11.58
CA LYS A 521 14.69 27.32 11.13
C LYS A 521 15.75 28.40 11.12
N GLU A 522 15.96 29.04 9.98
CA GLU A 522 16.85 30.18 9.82
C GLU A 522 16.11 31.29 9.03
N ASN A 523 15.74 32.38 9.72
CA ASN A 523 14.90 33.43 9.16
C ASN A 523 13.57 32.85 8.61
N ASN A 524 13.27 33.04 7.31
CA ASN A 524 12.08 32.54 6.63
C ASN A 524 12.29 31.21 5.89
N VAL A 525 13.45 30.58 6.08
CA VAL A 525 13.81 29.31 5.45
C VAL A 525 13.86 28.23 6.51
N ILE A 526 13.22 27.09 6.23
CA ILE A 526 13.43 25.85 6.96
C ILE A 526 14.44 25.01 6.18
N THR A 527 15.50 24.62 6.83
CA THR A 527 16.47 23.65 6.29
C THR A 527 16.17 22.30 6.90
N GLY A 528 15.95 21.30 6.06
CA GLY A 528 15.84 19.91 6.45
C GLY A 528 17.15 19.19 6.16
N GLN A 529 17.61 18.40 7.13
CA GLN A 529 18.82 17.59 7.02
C GLN A 529 18.50 16.13 7.24
N GLY A 530 18.69 15.33 6.24
CA GLY A 530 18.63 13.88 6.28
C GLY A 530 20.03 13.24 6.30
N GLU A 531 20.08 11.92 6.13
CA GLU A 531 21.34 11.17 6.05
C GLU A 531 22.00 11.30 4.67
N ARG A 532 21.19 11.38 3.61
CA ARG A 532 21.65 11.38 2.21
C ARG A 532 21.55 12.75 1.55
N CYS A 533 20.60 13.56 1.97
CA CYS A 533 20.36 14.85 1.34
C CYS A 533 20.02 15.96 2.34
N GLU A 534 20.24 17.19 1.92
CA GLU A 534 19.79 18.41 2.57
C GLU A 534 18.80 19.12 1.64
N PHE A 535 17.80 19.79 2.19
CA PHE A 535 16.83 20.54 1.42
C PHE A 535 16.39 21.82 2.14
N SER A 536 15.85 22.77 1.38
CA SER A 536 15.31 24.02 1.90
C SER A 536 13.82 24.12 1.60
N VAL A 537 13.05 24.66 2.54
CA VAL A 537 11.61 24.88 2.42
C VAL A 537 11.31 26.37 2.63
N MET A 538 10.57 26.97 1.71
CA MET A 538 10.04 28.33 1.81
C MET A 538 8.57 28.36 1.44
N CYS A 539 7.79 29.19 2.16
CA CYS A 539 6.34 29.28 1.98
C CYS A 539 5.91 30.70 1.59
N PHE A 540 4.87 30.79 0.78
CA PHE A 540 4.38 32.06 0.22
C PHE A 540 2.86 32.08 0.15
N ASP A 541 2.26 33.27 0.36
CA ASP A 541 0.90 33.58 -0.04
C ASP A 541 0.89 34.75 -1.05
N GLU A 542 -0.27 35.32 -1.33
CA GLU A 542 -0.40 36.49 -2.22
C GLU A 542 0.34 37.73 -1.70
N LYS A 543 0.51 37.85 -0.39
CA LYS A 543 1.11 39.03 0.28
C LYS A 543 2.64 38.94 0.33
N GLY A 544 3.20 37.71 0.32
CA GLY A 544 4.65 37.51 0.36
C GLY A 544 5.08 36.20 1.00
N GLU A 545 6.26 36.22 1.62
CA GLU A 545 6.82 35.08 2.34
C GLU A 545 6.09 34.83 3.65
N LEU A 546 5.87 33.57 3.95
CA LEU A 546 5.29 33.09 5.21
C LEU A 546 6.30 32.29 5.99
N LEU A 547 6.15 32.30 7.30
CA LEU A 547 6.98 31.55 8.22
C LEU A 547 6.22 30.32 8.73
N PRO A 548 6.59 29.09 8.29
CA PRO A 548 5.96 27.91 8.82
C PRO A 548 6.36 27.61 10.27
N GLU A 549 5.47 26.91 10.96
CA GLU A 549 5.70 26.32 12.28
C GLU A 549 6.21 24.89 12.16
N ILE A 550 7.21 24.52 13.00
CA ILE A 550 7.58 23.12 13.23
C ILE A 550 6.67 22.59 14.35
N THR A 551 5.93 21.56 14.09
CA THR A 551 4.99 20.93 15.02
C THR A 551 5.32 19.44 15.22
N ASN A 552 4.78 18.84 16.28
CA ASN A 552 4.87 17.39 16.47
C ASN A 552 3.90 16.68 15.53
N SER A 553 4.31 15.52 15.04
CA SER A 553 3.53 14.60 14.25
C SER A 553 3.67 13.18 14.78
N LEU A 554 2.79 12.28 14.35
CA LEU A 554 2.83 10.86 14.68
C LEU A 554 3.15 10.06 13.42
N LEU A 555 3.84 8.94 13.60
CA LEU A 555 4.13 7.95 12.57
C LEU A 555 3.79 6.56 13.10
N SER A 556 3.06 5.80 12.33
CA SER A 556 2.79 4.39 12.58
C SER A 556 3.19 3.57 11.35
N ARG A 557 4.33 2.91 11.41
CA ARG A 557 4.77 2.02 10.32
C ARG A 557 4.14 0.65 10.39
N HIS A 558 3.76 0.22 11.59
CA HIS A 558 3.17 -1.10 11.81
C HIS A 558 2.03 -1.02 12.82
N TYR A 559 1.13 -1.97 12.71
CA TYR A 559 -0.03 -2.09 13.60
C TYR A 559 0.36 -2.01 15.08
N ASN A 560 -0.38 -1.22 15.87
CA ASN A 560 -0.15 -0.96 17.30
C ASN A 560 1.22 -0.35 17.66
N GLN A 561 1.96 0.20 16.69
CA GLN A 561 3.20 0.95 16.94
C GLN A 561 3.00 2.41 16.55
N ILE A 562 3.43 3.32 17.40
CA ILE A 562 3.37 4.76 17.16
C ILE A 562 4.66 5.44 17.62
N GLU A 563 5.15 6.37 16.84
CA GLU A 563 6.35 7.15 17.09
C GLU A 563 6.08 8.63 16.93
N GLU A 564 6.78 9.47 17.71
CA GLU A 564 6.75 10.92 17.54
C GLU A 564 7.76 11.35 16.46
N THR A 565 7.32 12.27 15.61
CA THR A 565 8.12 12.87 14.55
C THR A 565 7.79 14.35 14.42
N PHE A 566 8.25 15.00 13.34
CA PHE A 566 8.00 16.41 13.08
C PHE A 566 7.14 16.62 11.83
N ALA A 567 6.39 17.71 11.83
CA ALA A 567 5.69 18.25 10.68
C ALA A 567 5.93 19.76 10.55
N LEU A 568 5.70 20.29 9.37
CA LEU A 568 5.53 21.72 9.14
C LEU A 568 4.05 22.05 8.97
N LYS A 569 3.64 23.15 9.59
CA LYS A 569 2.33 23.76 9.36
C LYS A 569 2.52 25.20 8.89
N VAL A 570 1.84 25.59 7.83
CA VAL A 570 1.78 26.96 7.35
C VAL A 570 0.36 27.34 7.06
N ASN A 571 -0.03 28.57 7.44
CA ASN A 571 -1.40 29.07 7.33
C ASN A 571 -1.43 30.41 6.63
N THR A 572 -2.52 30.70 5.92
CA THR A 572 -2.87 32.04 5.42
C THR A 572 -4.38 32.28 5.52
N THR A 573 -4.76 33.55 5.69
CA THR A 573 -6.16 34.01 5.67
C THR A 573 -6.29 35.18 4.69
N GLY A 574 -7.38 35.23 3.94
CA GLY A 574 -7.62 36.31 2.98
C GLY A 574 -6.71 36.17 1.73
N SER A 575 -6.30 34.97 1.38
CA SER A 575 -5.53 34.64 0.19
C SER A 575 -6.15 33.46 -0.54
N TYR A 576 -6.18 33.50 -1.87
CA TYR A 576 -6.59 32.35 -2.67
C TYR A 576 -5.49 31.28 -2.78
N PHE A 577 -4.21 31.67 -2.65
CA PHE A 577 -3.08 30.79 -2.85
C PHE A 577 -2.23 30.65 -1.59
N LEU A 578 -1.83 29.42 -1.34
CA LEU A 578 -0.77 29.06 -0.40
C LEU A 578 0.23 28.14 -1.09
N THR A 579 1.48 28.55 -1.16
CA THR A 579 2.51 27.83 -1.94
C THR A 579 3.71 27.52 -1.08
N THR A 580 4.11 26.26 -1.07
CA THR A 580 5.37 25.78 -0.48
C THR A 580 6.32 25.34 -1.59
N VAL A 581 7.57 25.77 -1.50
CA VAL A 581 8.64 25.40 -2.42
C VAL A 581 9.69 24.61 -1.64
N ILE A 582 9.96 23.38 -2.08
CA ILE A 582 10.99 22.49 -1.52
C ILE A 582 12.08 22.35 -2.57
N VAL A 583 13.32 22.60 -2.18
CA VAL A 583 14.48 22.49 -3.07
C VAL A 583 15.54 21.61 -2.43
N LYS A 584 15.93 20.53 -3.11
CA LYS A 584 17.08 19.71 -2.71
C LYS A 584 18.36 20.53 -2.84
N ASN A 585 19.09 20.67 -1.74
CA ASN A 585 20.36 21.38 -1.72
C ASN A 585 21.41 20.51 -2.41
N ARG A 586 22.21 21.13 -3.27
CA ARG A 586 23.40 20.51 -3.86
C ARG A 586 24.60 21.24 -3.30
N GLU A 587 25.67 20.52 -3.01
CA GLU A 587 26.90 21.00 -2.38
C GLU A 587 27.17 22.52 -2.47
N ASN A 588 27.11 23.23 -1.34
CA ASN A 588 27.41 24.66 -1.17
C ASN A 588 26.75 25.64 -2.17
N LYS A 589 25.58 25.29 -2.71
CA LYS A 589 24.87 26.12 -3.70
C LYS A 589 23.84 27.02 -3.00
N LYS A 590 24.04 28.34 -3.09
CA LYS A 590 23.04 29.30 -2.61
C LYS A 590 21.76 29.14 -3.41
N ILE A 591 20.65 28.92 -2.70
CA ILE A 591 19.30 28.88 -3.26
C ILE A 591 18.64 30.23 -2.94
N GLU A 592 18.02 30.81 -3.95
CA GLU A 592 17.20 32.01 -3.83
C GLU A 592 15.85 31.74 -4.53
N ILE A 593 14.77 31.95 -3.80
CA ILE A 593 13.39 31.82 -4.32
C ILE A 593 12.77 33.19 -4.20
N VAL A 594 12.35 33.74 -5.33
CA VAL A 594 11.72 35.07 -5.38
C VAL A 594 10.33 34.93 -5.99
N LYS A 595 9.36 35.52 -5.31
CA LYS A 595 8.05 35.71 -5.88
C LYS A 595 8.08 36.93 -6.81
N GLU A 596 7.66 36.76 -8.06
CA GLU A 596 7.68 37.81 -9.08
C GLU A 596 6.30 38.07 -9.68
N ASP A 597 6.11 39.29 -10.17
CA ASP A 597 4.88 39.68 -10.82
C ASP A 597 4.74 39.00 -12.18
N VAL A 598 3.53 38.59 -12.52
CA VAL A 598 3.16 37.98 -13.80
C VAL A 598 2.56 39.07 -14.69
N TYR A 599 2.98 39.12 -15.94
CA TYR A 599 2.53 40.12 -16.91
C TYR A 599 1.74 39.44 -18.02
N ASN A 600 0.65 40.11 -18.42
CA ASN A 600 -0.04 39.82 -19.67
C ASN A 600 0.68 40.55 -20.82
N PHE A 601 1.14 39.80 -21.80
CA PHE A 601 1.91 40.34 -22.92
C PHE A 601 1.08 41.23 -23.86
N ALA A 602 -0.16 40.80 -24.13
CA ALA A 602 -1.00 41.50 -25.15
C ALA A 602 -1.34 42.94 -24.69
N TYR A 603 -1.54 43.14 -23.40
CA TYR A 603 -1.93 44.43 -22.84
C TYR A 603 -0.81 45.15 -22.12
N ASN A 604 0.35 44.49 -21.95
CA ASN A 604 1.49 44.98 -21.16
C ASN A 604 1.11 45.42 -19.74
N VAL A 605 0.23 44.64 -19.11
CA VAL A 605 -0.26 44.91 -17.75
C VAL A 605 0.18 43.81 -16.79
N MET A 606 0.47 44.20 -15.56
CA MET A 606 0.70 43.29 -14.46
C MET A 606 -0.62 42.64 -14.04
N LEU A 607 -0.65 41.32 -13.94
CA LEU A 607 -1.79 40.60 -13.39
C LEU A 607 -1.86 40.82 -11.86
N SER A 608 -3.07 40.87 -11.33
CA SER A 608 -3.25 40.91 -9.87
C SER A 608 -2.73 39.63 -9.21
N LYS A 609 -2.24 39.75 -7.99
CA LYS A 609 -1.75 38.61 -7.24
C LYS A 609 -2.85 37.58 -6.89
N ASP A 610 -4.11 38.04 -6.90
CA ASP A 610 -5.31 37.18 -6.79
C ASP A 610 -5.53 36.30 -8.06
N THR A 611 -4.99 36.72 -9.20
CA THR A 611 -5.18 36.07 -10.50
C THR A 611 -4.03 35.12 -10.85
N ALA A 612 -2.80 35.54 -10.55
CA ALA A 612 -1.61 34.81 -10.96
C ALA A 612 -0.50 34.82 -9.92
N GLN A 613 0.21 33.74 -9.81
CA GLN A 613 1.41 33.59 -9.00
C GLN A 613 2.61 33.30 -9.88
N GLY A 614 3.70 34.02 -9.63
CA GLY A 614 4.97 33.84 -10.34
C GLY A 614 6.10 33.54 -9.36
N TYR A 615 6.91 32.57 -9.66
CA TYR A 615 8.08 32.19 -8.86
C TYR A 615 9.31 32.09 -9.73
N VAL A 616 10.43 32.60 -9.25
CA VAL A 616 11.74 32.43 -9.86
C VAL A 616 12.67 31.79 -8.84
N ILE A 617 13.15 30.61 -9.16
CA ILE A 617 14.07 29.84 -8.35
C ILE A 617 15.44 29.93 -8.97
N THR A 618 16.41 30.45 -8.25
CA THR A 618 17.82 30.58 -8.66
C THR A 618 18.67 29.66 -7.80
N ARG A 619 19.44 28.80 -8.46
CA ARG A 619 20.44 27.93 -7.83
C ARG A 619 21.74 28.09 -8.60
N ASN A 620 22.64 28.91 -8.09
CA ASN A 620 23.86 29.36 -8.80
C ASN A 620 23.53 29.98 -10.18
N LYS A 621 23.95 29.31 -11.27
CA LYS A 621 23.72 29.73 -12.66
C LYS A 621 22.40 29.18 -13.22
N GLU A 622 21.79 28.22 -12.57
CA GLU A 622 20.50 27.66 -12.98
C GLU A 622 19.37 28.58 -12.50
N LYS A 623 18.44 28.85 -13.37
CA LYS A 623 17.30 29.71 -13.05
C LYS A 623 16.04 29.17 -13.72
N TYR A 624 15.01 28.94 -12.90
CA TYR A 624 13.72 28.42 -13.33
C TYR A 624 12.63 29.41 -12.98
N SER A 625 11.61 29.54 -13.83
CA SER A 625 10.40 30.28 -13.53
C SER A 625 9.18 29.38 -13.63
N VAL A 626 8.21 29.62 -12.74
CA VAL A 626 6.92 28.95 -12.74
C VAL A 626 5.82 30.00 -12.66
N VAL A 627 4.80 29.86 -13.50
CA VAL A 627 3.62 30.69 -13.53
C VAL A 627 2.39 29.83 -13.30
N LEU A 628 1.56 30.23 -12.33
CA LEU A 628 0.33 29.56 -11.92
C LEU A 628 -0.82 30.57 -12.07
N ILE A 629 -1.76 30.29 -12.97
CA ILE A 629 -2.95 31.15 -13.20
C ILE A 629 -4.13 30.54 -12.44
N LYS A 630 -4.95 31.39 -11.83
CA LYS A 630 -6.18 31.02 -11.13
C LYS A 630 -7.17 30.35 -12.09
N ASN A 631 -7.91 29.36 -11.60
CA ASN A 631 -8.73 28.49 -12.44
C ASN A 631 -9.96 29.19 -13.06
N ASP A 632 -10.54 30.15 -12.33
CA ASP A 632 -11.83 30.78 -12.67
C ASP A 632 -11.73 32.06 -13.47
N VAL A 633 -10.53 32.45 -13.93
CA VAL A 633 -10.31 33.68 -14.71
C VAL A 633 -9.95 33.34 -16.15
N GLY A 634 -10.44 34.14 -17.08
CA GLY A 634 -10.18 33.98 -18.51
C GLY A 634 -8.72 34.24 -18.94
N ASN A 635 -7.88 34.71 -18.04
CA ASN A 635 -6.50 35.12 -18.33
C ASN A 635 -5.57 33.98 -18.77
N HIS A 636 -5.96 32.73 -18.55
CA HIS A 636 -5.22 31.58 -19.09
C HIS A 636 -5.28 31.49 -20.62
N SER A 637 -6.22 32.18 -21.26
CA SER A 637 -6.32 32.29 -22.72
C SER A 637 -5.44 33.39 -23.34
N ASP A 638 -4.75 34.16 -22.49
CA ASP A 638 -3.83 35.21 -22.90
C ASP A 638 -2.36 34.76 -22.74
N LEU A 639 -1.44 35.46 -23.43
CA LEU A 639 -0.02 35.27 -23.24
C LEU A 639 0.44 35.88 -21.92
N ASN A 640 0.72 35.05 -20.96
CA ASN A 640 1.17 35.46 -19.62
C ASN A 640 2.59 34.96 -19.35
N GLY A 641 3.36 35.70 -18.53
CA GLY A 641 4.73 35.29 -18.26
C GLY A 641 5.49 36.18 -17.28
N ILE A 642 6.77 35.86 -17.14
CA ILE A 642 7.72 36.51 -16.23
C ILE A 642 9.00 36.81 -17.02
N ARG A 643 9.63 37.97 -16.75
CA ARG A 643 10.93 38.36 -17.31
C ARG A 643 11.04 38.26 -18.85
N GLY A 644 9.95 38.57 -19.51
CA GLY A 644 9.93 38.58 -21.02
C GLY A 644 9.75 37.21 -21.65
N VAL A 645 9.55 36.14 -20.85
CA VAL A 645 9.24 34.79 -21.36
C VAL A 645 7.77 34.48 -21.07
N TYR A 646 7.01 34.19 -22.13
CA TYR A 646 5.56 34.08 -22.08
C TYR A 646 5.07 32.71 -22.52
N GLY A 647 3.85 32.37 -22.15
CA GLY A 647 3.15 31.17 -22.58
C GLY A 647 1.63 31.36 -22.48
N LEU A 648 0.90 30.42 -23.06
CA LEU A 648 -0.56 30.36 -23.05
C LEU A 648 -1.01 29.16 -22.25
N GLY A 649 -1.53 29.35 -21.04
CA GLY A 649 -1.99 28.25 -20.20
C GLY A 649 -2.08 28.58 -18.72
N GLN A 650 -2.61 27.63 -17.94
CA GLN A 650 -2.81 27.78 -16.49
C GLN A 650 -1.57 27.46 -15.65
N THR A 651 -0.74 26.53 -16.11
CA THR A 651 0.49 26.11 -15.41
C THR A 651 1.64 26.05 -16.43
N MET A 652 2.65 26.88 -16.21
CA MET A 652 3.75 27.08 -17.16
C MET A 652 5.09 27.13 -16.45
N VAL A 653 6.14 26.62 -17.11
CA VAL A 653 7.51 26.55 -16.59
C VAL A 653 8.50 26.98 -17.67
N ALA A 654 9.56 27.72 -17.28
CA ALA A 654 10.69 28.01 -18.16
C ALA A 654 12.03 27.83 -17.44
N GLU A 655 13.05 27.41 -18.20
CA GLU A 655 14.45 27.37 -17.77
C GLU A 655 15.14 28.67 -18.25
N LEU A 656 15.07 29.74 -17.47
CA LEU A 656 15.54 31.08 -17.86
C LEU A 656 17.02 31.14 -18.20
N HIS A 657 17.85 30.28 -17.59
CA HIS A 657 19.28 30.19 -17.87
C HIS A 657 19.61 29.63 -19.27
N LYS A 658 18.63 29.02 -19.95
CA LYS A 658 18.74 28.55 -21.35
C LYS A 658 18.19 29.54 -22.36
N ASN A 659 17.85 30.78 -21.91
CA ASN A 659 17.26 31.82 -22.74
C ASN A 659 16.08 31.33 -23.62
N PRO A 660 15.02 30.75 -23.01
CA PRO A 660 13.91 30.21 -23.75
C PRO A 660 13.12 31.36 -24.44
N GLU A 661 12.61 31.10 -25.62
CA GLU A 661 11.72 32.06 -26.33
C GLU A 661 10.31 32.06 -25.71
N TYR A 662 9.89 30.93 -25.15
CA TYR A 662 8.56 30.76 -24.59
C TYR A 662 8.55 29.78 -23.39
N MET A 663 7.52 29.86 -22.57
CA MET A 663 7.29 28.92 -21.45
C MET A 663 6.78 27.56 -21.96
N THR A 664 7.18 26.50 -21.32
CA THR A 664 6.57 25.17 -21.50
C THR A 664 5.23 25.15 -20.76
N VAL A 665 4.17 24.93 -21.49
CA VAL A 665 2.82 24.78 -20.94
C VAL A 665 2.62 23.33 -20.48
N LEU A 666 2.30 23.16 -19.21
CA LEU A 666 1.97 21.87 -18.60
C LEU A 666 0.46 21.67 -18.55
N LYS A 667 -0.32 22.76 -18.37
CA LYS A 667 -1.77 22.76 -18.44
C LYS A 667 -2.28 24.02 -19.13
N TRP A 668 -3.23 23.83 -20.04
CA TRP A 668 -3.95 24.88 -20.75
C TRP A 668 -5.06 25.51 -19.91
#